data_92505ae866bf834363154a965b5fd07e
#
_entry.id   92505ae866bf834363154a965b5fd07e
#
_cell.length_a   1.000
_cell.length_b   1.000
_cell.length_c   1.000
_cell.angle_alpha   90.00
_cell.angle_beta   90.00
_cell.angle_gamma   90.00
#
_symmetry.space_group_name_H-M   'P 1'
#
loop_
_entity.id
_entity.type
_entity.pdbx_description
1 polymer ?
#
loop_
_entity_poly.entity_id
_entity_poly.type
_entity_poly.pdbx_seq_one_letter_code
_entity_poly.pdbx_strand_id
1 'polypeptide(L)'
;MPGSNLTRIEAEERKAVIEAPIHYHVDLDLTVGAKNFGSKSFICFNAKPGSSTFLDLIADEVTSIDLNGKSLDPAVAFQDNRIELTDLKEKNEVTVEARCRYSNTGEGLHRSVDPSDGNIYLYSQFEVPDARRVYAVFDQPDLKATFDFKVLAPASWIVTSNMPVATIEDDPRETLDGTLGDKPNESTRLWDFEPTPVMSSYLTAICAGPYAEWHTEYLNEDGRTVPMAQYCRQSLAKAFAKDVDYLFDITKKGFAFYAKTWGVPYPYAKFDQIYVPEYNAGAMENIGMVTIRDSYVFESKVTDALAERRVVTVLHELAHMWFGDYVTMKWWNDLWLNESFAEFTSTLATAEATEWHDAWATFCSGEKSWALRQDQLPTTHPIVAPINDLNDTYVNFDGITYAKGASVLKQLAFYVGRTQFFEGIHNYLNRHAYSNATLADLLSELEKTSGRDLKAWSAKWLEESGINTIATGLTVNADGTIAELKLTQSAPAEHPVLRPHRLAVGFYNEDAATGKIVRTEQFELDVDGETTIVEAAAGKPRPAFVLVNDDDLTYTKIRFDAESQAFAEANLHRFDDALARAVTWLAFWDMTRDGEFPAERFVDMTLRLLATETESTTFRYALACMSTTAHHYVAPARRDDVLRHVAAELWTLANAAEAGSDTQFQLVTAYLGYGEEGDAAFAANAHGLLDGTVRLEGLEIDNNFTWTIVQALTSVNEMTNDDVDAQLAKKETTENREFAYGARASMATAEAKEWAWGQALHNDELTNSQLEAVARGFSATPRSDLAEPFAAKYFETVDWVWANKTYHMAEALLNGLYPGYADPATLVKLGDAWLDEHIAADNALKRLIVENVASSHRTLKVREYNEAL
;
A
#
# COMPACT_ATOMS: atom_id res chain seq x y z
N MET A 1 20.80 10.91 -0.11
CA MET A 1 19.84 10.63 -1.20
C MET A 1 20.17 11.51 -2.39
N PRO A 2 19.99 11.05 -3.62
CA PRO A 2 20.22 11.90 -4.78
C PRO A 2 19.11 12.97 -4.85
N GLY A 3 19.49 14.22 -4.88
CA GLY A 3 18.60 15.37 -5.07
C GLY A 3 18.44 16.24 -3.83
N SER A 4 18.09 17.50 -4.08
CA SER A 4 17.69 18.41 -3.00
C SER A 4 16.29 18.04 -2.52
N ASN A 5 16.14 17.90 -1.20
CA ASN A 5 14.85 17.69 -0.57
C ASN A 5 14.10 19.03 -0.54
N LEU A 6 12.96 19.13 -1.24
CA LEU A 6 12.15 20.34 -1.27
C LEU A 6 11.42 20.51 0.07
N THR A 7 11.67 21.61 0.74
CA THR A 7 10.96 21.96 1.97
C THR A 7 9.63 22.66 1.65
N ARG A 8 8.67 22.58 2.57
CA ARG A 8 7.40 23.28 2.48
C ARG A 8 7.59 24.79 2.31
N ILE A 9 8.54 25.37 3.04
CA ILE A 9 8.85 26.81 2.97
C ILE A 9 9.32 27.18 1.56
N GLU A 10 10.25 26.41 0.98
CA GLU A 10 10.72 26.65 -0.41
C GLU A 10 9.59 26.50 -1.43
N ALA A 11 8.70 25.51 -1.25
CA ALA A 11 7.54 25.34 -2.11
C ALA A 11 6.56 26.51 -2.02
N GLU A 12 6.28 27.00 -0.82
CA GLU A 12 5.44 28.20 -0.60
C GLU A 12 6.09 29.46 -1.20
N GLU A 13 7.40 29.64 -1.04
CA GLU A 13 8.15 30.75 -1.65
C GLU A 13 8.12 30.67 -3.17
N ARG A 14 8.34 29.48 -3.76
CA ARG A 14 8.26 29.24 -5.21
C ARG A 14 6.86 29.54 -5.74
N LYS A 15 5.82 29.06 -5.06
CA LYS A 15 4.43 29.36 -5.39
C LYS A 15 4.10 30.84 -5.34
N ALA A 16 4.72 31.58 -4.41
CA ALA A 16 4.54 33.01 -4.29
C ALA A 16 5.17 33.82 -5.45
N VAL A 17 6.11 33.22 -6.19
CA VAL A 17 6.80 33.82 -7.36
C VAL A 17 6.12 33.43 -8.66
N ILE A 18 5.75 32.16 -8.82
CA ILE A 18 5.19 31.59 -10.05
C ILE A 18 3.69 31.83 -10.11
N GLU A 19 3.22 32.28 -11.27
CA GLU A 19 1.80 32.54 -11.57
C GLU A 19 1.31 31.67 -12.73
N ALA A 20 0.09 31.18 -12.66
CA ALA A 20 -0.54 30.45 -13.77
C ALA A 20 -0.83 31.38 -14.96
N PRO A 21 -0.93 30.88 -16.20
CA PRO A 21 -0.76 29.50 -16.58
C PRO A 21 0.70 29.05 -16.66
N ILE A 22 0.93 27.75 -16.43
CA ILE A 22 2.21 27.10 -16.69
C ILE A 22 1.98 26.05 -17.78
N HIS A 23 2.89 25.95 -18.73
CA HIS A 23 2.83 25.00 -19.82
C HIS A 23 4.19 24.35 -20.04
N TYR A 24 4.20 23.02 -20.17
CA TYR A 24 5.38 22.22 -20.47
C TYR A 24 5.22 21.55 -21.83
N HIS A 25 6.24 21.69 -22.67
CA HIS A 25 6.44 20.83 -23.83
C HIS A 25 7.67 19.98 -23.56
N VAL A 26 7.50 18.66 -23.52
CA VAL A 26 8.55 17.70 -23.12
C VAL A 26 8.81 16.74 -24.26
N ASP A 27 10.04 16.77 -24.79
CA ASP A 27 10.51 15.85 -25.81
C ASP A 27 11.44 14.81 -25.15
N LEU A 28 11.15 13.52 -25.35
CA LEU A 28 11.96 12.41 -24.86
C LEU A 28 12.52 11.58 -26.01
N ASP A 29 13.83 11.29 -25.97
CA ASP A 29 14.51 10.37 -26.90
C ASP A 29 14.91 9.09 -26.20
N LEU A 30 14.13 8.02 -26.40
CA LEU A 30 14.34 6.69 -25.79
C LEU A 30 15.26 5.80 -26.64
N THR A 31 15.87 6.34 -27.69
CA THR A 31 16.75 5.61 -28.62
C THR A 31 18.25 5.79 -28.31
N VAL A 32 18.60 6.64 -27.36
CA VAL A 32 19.98 7.04 -27.04
C VAL A 32 20.84 5.88 -26.52
N GLY A 33 20.26 4.96 -25.75
CA GLY A 33 21.02 3.80 -25.25
C GLY A 33 20.34 3.06 -24.09
N ALA A 34 21.07 2.13 -23.49
CA ALA A 34 20.55 1.26 -22.43
C ALA A 34 20.57 1.90 -21.03
N LYS A 35 21.36 2.94 -20.81
CA LYS A 35 21.55 3.57 -19.48
C LYS A 35 20.89 4.94 -19.38
N ASN A 36 20.83 5.66 -20.49
CA ASN A 36 20.39 7.05 -20.53
C ASN A 36 19.40 7.26 -21.67
N PHE A 37 18.60 8.31 -21.53
CA PHE A 37 17.71 8.85 -22.54
C PHE A 37 17.89 10.37 -22.65
N GLY A 38 17.47 10.94 -23.77
CA GLY A 38 17.48 12.38 -23.97
C GLY A 38 16.19 13.02 -23.44
N SER A 39 16.31 14.18 -22.82
CA SER A 39 15.19 14.98 -22.34
C SER A 39 15.35 16.44 -22.70
N LYS A 40 14.31 17.02 -23.33
CA LYS A 40 14.24 18.44 -23.61
C LYS A 40 12.93 18.98 -23.07
N SER A 41 13.02 19.97 -22.19
CA SER A 41 11.89 20.65 -21.59
C SER A 41 11.82 22.08 -22.13
N PHE A 42 10.70 22.48 -22.71
CA PHE A 42 10.38 23.88 -23.01
C PHE A 42 9.21 24.30 -22.12
N ILE A 43 9.44 25.28 -21.26
CA ILE A 43 8.52 25.68 -20.18
C ILE A 43 8.14 27.13 -20.35
N CYS A 44 6.84 27.39 -20.47
CA CYS A 44 6.28 28.75 -20.47
C CYS A 44 5.55 29.00 -19.15
N PHE A 45 5.84 30.12 -18.49
CA PHE A 45 5.17 30.48 -17.24
C PHE A 45 5.19 31.96 -16.96
N ASN A 46 4.25 32.42 -16.14
CA ASN A 46 4.24 33.78 -15.63
C ASN A 46 4.95 33.83 -14.26
N ALA A 47 5.59 34.95 -13.96
CA ALA A 47 6.24 35.19 -12.68
C ALA A 47 6.26 36.66 -12.27
N LYS A 48 6.52 36.95 -11.03
CA LYS A 48 6.74 38.31 -10.54
C LYS A 48 8.05 38.86 -11.11
N PRO A 49 8.02 40.01 -11.86
CA PRO A 49 9.22 40.56 -12.45
C PRO A 49 10.33 40.87 -11.45
N GLY A 50 11.59 40.51 -11.81
CA GLY A 50 12.78 40.69 -10.96
C GLY A 50 12.95 39.70 -9.86
N SER A 51 12.04 38.70 -9.74
CA SER A 51 12.18 37.61 -8.77
C SER A 51 13.12 36.52 -9.28
N SER A 52 13.42 35.55 -8.41
CA SER A 52 14.22 34.37 -8.70
C SER A 52 13.51 33.13 -8.15
N THR A 53 13.74 31.99 -8.79
CA THR A 53 13.25 30.69 -8.36
C THR A 53 14.14 29.58 -8.93
N PHE A 54 13.71 28.32 -8.86
CA PHE A 54 14.46 27.19 -9.42
C PHE A 54 13.53 26.14 -10.02
N LEU A 55 14.05 25.37 -11.01
CA LEU A 55 13.48 24.12 -11.48
C LEU A 55 14.19 22.96 -10.80
N ASP A 56 13.48 21.88 -10.61
CA ASP A 56 14.02 20.61 -10.15
C ASP A 56 14.42 19.76 -11.37
N LEU A 57 15.58 19.10 -11.32
CA LEU A 57 16.04 18.15 -12.34
C LEU A 57 17.10 17.22 -11.75
N ILE A 58 16.97 15.91 -11.99
CA ILE A 58 18.01 14.92 -11.71
C ILE A 58 18.49 14.36 -13.04
N ALA A 59 19.72 14.71 -13.45
CA ALA A 59 20.28 14.31 -14.72
C ALA A 59 21.77 13.96 -14.58
N ASP A 60 22.25 13.03 -15.43
CA ASP A 60 23.69 12.75 -15.54
C ASP A 60 24.46 13.92 -16.15
N GLU A 61 23.80 14.67 -17.08
CA GLU A 61 24.38 15.80 -17.76
C GLU A 61 23.28 16.79 -18.17
N VAL A 62 23.49 18.08 -17.93
CA VAL A 62 22.68 19.18 -18.51
C VAL A 62 23.52 19.80 -19.60
N THR A 63 23.05 19.69 -20.85
CA THR A 63 23.82 20.12 -22.03
C THR A 63 23.57 21.56 -22.40
N SER A 64 22.33 22.06 -22.22
CA SER A 64 21.98 23.46 -22.47
C SER A 64 20.89 23.96 -21.55
N ILE A 65 20.94 25.26 -21.22
CA ILE A 65 19.89 25.99 -20.50
C ILE A 65 19.76 27.36 -21.22
N ASP A 66 18.54 27.68 -21.66
CA ASP A 66 18.18 29.01 -22.16
C ASP A 66 17.05 29.61 -21.32
N LEU A 67 17.23 30.80 -20.81
CA LEU A 67 16.20 31.57 -20.12
C LEU A 67 15.89 32.86 -20.91
N ASN A 68 14.69 32.93 -21.50
CA ASN A 68 14.23 34.11 -22.23
C ASN A 68 15.15 34.52 -23.39
N GLY A 69 15.75 33.56 -24.13
CA GLY A 69 16.71 33.79 -25.20
C GLY A 69 18.14 34.10 -24.73
N LYS A 70 18.42 33.89 -23.43
CA LYS A 70 19.76 34.03 -22.86
C LYS A 70 20.26 32.67 -22.44
N SER A 71 21.32 32.17 -23.08
CA SER A 71 22.02 30.96 -22.69
C SER A 71 22.69 31.15 -21.32
N LEU A 72 22.45 30.19 -20.40
CA LEU A 72 23.09 30.07 -19.10
C LEU A 72 24.15 28.98 -19.16
N ASP A 73 25.23 29.17 -18.41
CA ASP A 73 26.26 28.13 -18.26
C ASP A 73 25.73 27.01 -17.34
N PRO A 74 25.52 25.78 -17.86
CA PRO A 74 24.99 24.68 -17.04
C PRO A 74 25.88 24.37 -15.81
N ALA A 75 27.21 24.54 -15.92
CA ALA A 75 28.12 24.32 -14.81
C ALA A 75 27.92 25.30 -13.65
N VAL A 76 27.24 26.41 -13.89
CA VAL A 76 26.93 27.44 -12.87
C VAL A 76 25.47 27.39 -12.45
N ALA A 77 24.57 27.27 -13.42
CA ALA A 77 23.11 27.35 -13.17
C ALA A 77 22.52 26.05 -12.62
N PHE A 78 23.11 24.89 -12.91
CA PHE A 78 22.67 23.59 -12.40
C PHE A 78 23.56 23.13 -11.27
N GLN A 79 23.05 23.16 -10.05
CA GLN A 79 23.73 22.70 -8.83
C GLN A 79 22.74 21.95 -7.94
N ASP A 80 23.20 20.90 -7.29
CA ASP A 80 22.42 20.13 -6.32
C ASP A 80 21.02 19.71 -6.83
N ASN A 81 20.95 19.30 -8.12
CA ASN A 81 19.70 18.91 -8.81
C ASN A 81 18.67 20.04 -8.94
N ARG A 82 19.11 21.30 -8.95
CA ARG A 82 18.30 22.49 -9.18
C ARG A 82 18.91 23.35 -10.27
N ILE A 83 18.05 23.96 -11.09
CA ILE A 83 18.42 24.96 -12.08
C ILE A 83 17.93 26.32 -11.59
N GLU A 84 18.86 27.18 -11.22
CA GLU A 84 18.55 28.53 -10.76
C GLU A 84 18.05 29.44 -11.90
N LEU A 85 16.90 30.06 -11.67
CA LEU A 85 16.28 31.01 -12.59
C LEU A 85 16.25 32.38 -11.92
N THR A 86 17.02 33.34 -12.43
CA THR A 86 17.15 34.68 -11.85
C THR A 86 16.65 35.76 -12.78
N ASP A 87 16.26 36.91 -12.22
CA ASP A 87 15.80 38.09 -12.96
C ASP A 87 14.62 37.78 -13.93
N LEU A 88 13.61 37.09 -13.36
CA LEU A 88 12.42 36.66 -14.09
C LEU A 88 11.66 37.89 -14.64
N LYS A 89 11.04 37.69 -15.80
CA LYS A 89 10.09 38.64 -16.41
C LYS A 89 8.65 38.30 -15.97
N GLU A 90 7.68 39.10 -16.38
CA GLU A 90 6.25 38.79 -16.27
C GLU A 90 5.90 37.51 -17.03
N LYS A 91 6.47 37.31 -18.22
CA LYS A 91 6.36 36.10 -19.04
C LYS A 91 7.74 35.52 -19.28
N ASN A 92 7.90 34.24 -19.03
CA ASN A 92 9.16 33.54 -19.12
C ASN A 92 9.06 32.30 -19.99
N GLU A 93 10.15 32.05 -20.73
CA GLU A 93 10.38 30.82 -21.49
C GLU A 93 11.72 30.23 -21.03
N VAL A 94 11.71 28.95 -20.68
CA VAL A 94 12.92 28.22 -20.31
C VAL A 94 13.03 26.98 -21.17
N THR A 95 14.19 26.77 -21.79
CA THR A 95 14.53 25.52 -22.48
C THR A 95 15.67 24.85 -21.73
N VAL A 96 15.50 23.57 -21.40
CA VAL A 96 16.52 22.74 -20.74
C VAL A 96 16.70 21.47 -21.57
N GLU A 97 17.97 21.18 -21.97
CA GLU A 97 18.32 19.91 -22.61
C GLU A 97 19.25 19.13 -21.69
N ALA A 98 18.93 17.86 -21.47
CA ALA A 98 19.60 17.01 -20.51
C ALA A 98 19.70 15.56 -20.98
N ARG A 99 20.65 14.83 -20.41
CA ARG A 99 20.73 13.39 -20.47
C ARG A 99 20.34 12.81 -19.12
N CYS A 100 19.19 12.19 -19.06
CA CYS A 100 18.64 11.56 -17.86
C CYS A 100 18.96 10.06 -17.85
N ARG A 101 18.89 9.45 -16.68
CA ARG A 101 19.21 8.05 -16.46
C ARG A 101 17.97 7.20 -16.28
N TYR A 102 17.89 6.04 -16.94
CA TYR A 102 16.92 5.01 -16.59
C TYR A 102 17.19 4.49 -15.18
N SER A 103 16.12 4.24 -14.43
CA SER A 103 16.23 3.56 -13.13
C SER A 103 16.02 2.05 -13.28
N ASN A 104 16.45 1.30 -12.28
CA ASN A 104 16.10 -0.10 -12.02
C ASN A 104 15.55 -0.29 -10.60
N THR A 105 15.10 0.82 -9.98
CA THR A 105 14.63 0.89 -8.60
C THR A 105 13.17 1.30 -8.49
N GLY A 106 12.44 1.38 -9.62
CA GLY A 106 11.00 1.69 -9.65
C GLY A 106 10.64 3.18 -9.60
N GLU A 107 11.62 4.09 -9.63
CA GLU A 107 11.45 5.54 -9.53
C GLU A 107 11.83 6.24 -10.84
N GLY A 108 11.20 7.37 -11.18
CA GLY A 108 11.46 8.09 -12.43
C GLY A 108 11.04 7.28 -13.65
N LEU A 109 11.91 7.12 -14.66
CA LEU A 109 11.67 6.26 -15.81
C LEU A 109 12.41 4.93 -15.63
N HIS A 110 11.67 3.91 -15.18
CA HIS A 110 12.19 2.57 -14.92
C HIS A 110 12.35 1.77 -16.22
N ARG A 111 13.45 1.01 -16.30
CA ARG A 111 13.78 0.16 -17.44
C ARG A 111 13.99 -1.28 -16.99
N SER A 112 13.08 -2.15 -17.36
CA SER A 112 13.17 -3.60 -17.15
C SER A 112 13.48 -4.33 -18.45
N VAL A 113 14.23 -5.44 -18.34
CA VAL A 113 14.48 -6.38 -19.45
C VAL A 113 13.89 -7.72 -19.04
N ASP A 114 12.83 -8.13 -19.71
CA ASP A 114 12.17 -9.40 -19.42
C ASP A 114 13.07 -10.59 -19.85
N PRO A 115 13.52 -11.44 -18.89
CA PRO A 115 14.37 -12.59 -19.22
C PRO A 115 13.67 -13.65 -20.07
N SER A 116 12.33 -13.64 -20.14
CA SER A 116 11.55 -14.63 -20.88
C SER A 116 11.60 -14.42 -22.39
N ASP A 117 11.68 -13.16 -22.83
CA ASP A 117 11.63 -12.81 -24.27
C ASP A 117 12.72 -11.82 -24.70
N GLY A 118 13.50 -11.26 -23.74
CA GLY A 118 14.56 -10.29 -23.98
C GLY A 118 14.05 -8.89 -24.33
N ASN A 119 12.75 -8.64 -24.26
CA ASN A 119 12.15 -7.35 -24.56
C ASN A 119 12.41 -6.33 -23.44
N ILE A 120 12.40 -5.05 -23.82
CA ILE A 120 12.59 -3.92 -22.93
C ILE A 120 11.24 -3.27 -22.69
N TYR A 121 10.94 -3.02 -21.40
CA TYR A 121 9.72 -2.35 -20.97
C TYR A 121 10.08 -1.16 -20.10
N LEU A 122 9.50 0.00 -20.41
CA LEU A 122 9.68 1.25 -19.68
C LEU A 122 8.34 1.66 -19.08
N TYR A 123 8.40 2.19 -17.87
CA TYR A 123 7.28 2.89 -17.23
C TYR A 123 7.82 4.00 -16.33
N SER A 124 7.03 5.04 -16.14
CA SER A 124 7.35 6.12 -15.20
C SER A 124 6.64 5.94 -13.86
N GLN A 125 7.30 6.38 -12.77
CA GLN A 125 6.71 6.57 -11.46
C GLN A 125 7.22 7.89 -10.89
N PHE A 126 6.32 8.85 -10.64
CA PHE A 126 6.69 10.23 -10.32
C PHE A 126 6.25 10.70 -8.94
N GLU A 127 5.37 9.99 -8.28
CA GLU A 127 5.01 10.34 -6.92
C GLU A 127 6.17 9.94 -5.96
N VAL A 128 6.67 10.82 -5.13
CA VAL A 128 6.18 12.18 -4.83
C VAL A 128 6.84 13.22 -5.74
N PRO A 129 8.20 13.32 -5.90
CA PRO A 129 8.88 14.35 -6.68
C PRO A 129 9.76 13.77 -7.80
N ASP A 130 9.38 12.69 -8.45
CA ASP A 130 10.29 11.98 -9.37
C ASP A 130 10.05 12.30 -10.86
N ALA A 131 9.12 13.23 -11.20
CA ALA A 131 9.05 13.83 -12.51
C ALA A 131 10.38 14.52 -12.88
N ARG A 132 11.05 15.11 -11.91
CA ARG A 132 12.40 15.71 -12.03
C ARG A 132 13.50 14.74 -12.44
N ARG A 133 13.30 13.43 -12.41
CA ARG A 133 14.25 12.42 -12.94
C ARG A 133 14.11 12.25 -14.43
N VAL A 134 13.06 12.81 -15.04
CA VAL A 134 12.74 12.62 -16.44
C VAL A 134 12.80 13.93 -17.23
N TYR A 135 12.35 15.02 -16.66
CA TYR A 135 12.36 16.34 -17.30
C TYR A 135 12.48 17.47 -16.26
N ALA A 136 12.97 18.65 -16.70
CA ALA A 136 13.04 19.81 -15.83
C ALA A 136 11.63 20.32 -15.49
N VAL A 137 11.35 20.54 -14.22
CA VAL A 137 9.99 20.80 -13.73
C VAL A 137 9.95 21.61 -12.42
N PHE A 138 8.88 22.34 -12.17
CA PHE A 138 8.53 22.80 -10.83
C PHE A 138 7.77 21.67 -10.11
N ASP A 139 8.51 20.78 -9.44
CA ASP A 139 7.96 19.52 -8.93
C ASP A 139 7.29 19.68 -7.57
N GLN A 140 6.07 20.24 -7.60
CA GLN A 140 5.18 20.37 -6.42
C GLN A 140 3.71 20.35 -6.84
N PRO A 141 2.80 19.85 -5.98
CA PRO A 141 1.43 19.52 -6.39
C PRO A 141 0.55 20.73 -6.70
N ASP A 142 0.82 21.91 -6.17
CA ASP A 142 0.00 23.11 -6.36
C ASP A 142 0.51 24.04 -7.47
N LEU A 143 1.58 23.68 -8.16
CA LEU A 143 1.99 24.29 -9.42
C LEU A 143 1.47 23.50 -10.62
N LYS A 144 0.13 23.33 -10.68
CA LYS A 144 -0.54 22.65 -11.78
C LYS A 144 -0.26 23.33 -13.12
N ALA A 145 -0.11 22.50 -14.15
CA ALA A 145 0.25 22.91 -15.50
C ALA A 145 -0.46 22.07 -16.57
N THR A 146 -0.36 22.49 -17.83
CA THR A 146 -0.64 21.64 -18.98
C THR A 146 0.67 21.05 -19.51
N PHE A 147 0.62 19.82 -20.03
CA PHE A 147 1.78 19.11 -20.54
C PHE A 147 1.50 18.58 -21.95
N ASP A 148 2.47 18.77 -22.84
CA ASP A 148 2.53 18.14 -24.15
C ASP A 148 3.74 17.22 -24.18
N PHE A 149 3.55 15.96 -24.52
CA PHE A 149 4.65 15.00 -24.62
C PHE A 149 4.90 14.59 -26.07
N LYS A 150 6.19 14.58 -26.47
CA LYS A 150 6.67 13.93 -27.69
C LYS A 150 7.72 12.88 -27.33
N VAL A 151 7.56 11.68 -27.83
CA VAL A 151 8.45 10.57 -27.49
C VAL A 151 8.95 9.90 -28.76
N LEU A 152 10.27 9.95 -28.97
CA LEU A 152 10.98 9.19 -29.99
C LEU A 152 11.35 7.80 -29.42
N ALA A 153 10.88 6.75 -30.05
CA ALA A 153 11.11 5.39 -29.60
C ALA A 153 11.39 4.43 -30.77
N PRO A 154 11.94 3.21 -30.55
CA PRO A 154 12.01 2.17 -31.57
C PRO A 154 10.64 1.91 -32.22
N ALA A 155 10.60 1.72 -33.54
CA ALA A 155 9.35 1.56 -34.27
C ALA A 155 8.55 0.29 -33.88
N SER A 156 9.21 -0.66 -33.23
CA SER A 156 8.58 -1.89 -32.70
C SER A 156 7.87 -1.68 -31.36
N TRP A 157 8.05 -0.53 -30.70
CA TRP A 157 7.45 -0.21 -29.39
C TRP A 157 6.10 0.49 -29.56
N ILE A 158 5.23 0.29 -28.58
CA ILE A 158 4.07 1.14 -28.30
C ILE A 158 4.51 2.17 -27.26
N VAL A 159 4.08 3.41 -27.44
CA VAL A 159 4.24 4.46 -26.43
C VAL A 159 2.85 4.93 -26.01
N THR A 160 2.61 5.04 -24.72
CA THR A 160 1.36 5.58 -24.17
C THR A 160 1.66 6.54 -23.03
N SER A 161 0.76 7.53 -22.84
CA SER A 161 0.88 8.62 -21.88
C SER A 161 -0.51 9.00 -21.36
N ASN A 162 -0.63 10.10 -20.64
CA ASN A 162 -1.88 10.58 -20.03
C ASN A 162 -3.01 10.84 -21.05
N MET A 163 -2.67 11.30 -22.26
CA MET A 163 -3.63 11.73 -23.27
C MET A 163 -3.62 10.84 -24.51
N PRO A 164 -4.67 10.87 -25.34
CA PRO A 164 -4.66 10.19 -26.63
C PRO A 164 -3.50 10.64 -27.50
N VAL A 165 -3.06 9.74 -28.37
CA VAL A 165 -2.07 10.05 -29.40
C VAL A 165 -2.68 10.97 -30.45
N ALA A 166 -2.09 12.14 -30.69
CA ALA A 166 -2.47 13.09 -31.74
C ALA A 166 -1.90 12.67 -33.09
N THR A 167 -0.60 12.36 -33.16
CA THR A 167 0.07 11.91 -34.38
C THR A 167 1.19 10.90 -34.13
N ILE A 168 1.46 10.06 -35.13
CA ILE A 168 2.64 9.18 -35.17
C ILE A 168 3.36 9.42 -36.47
N GLU A 169 4.67 9.71 -36.41
CA GLU A 169 5.54 9.90 -37.57
C GLU A 169 6.58 8.79 -37.65
N ASP A 170 6.61 8.06 -38.74
CA ASP A 170 7.61 7.00 -38.99
C ASP A 170 8.91 7.62 -39.48
N ASP A 171 10.05 7.19 -38.92
CA ASP A 171 11.41 7.62 -39.29
C ASP A 171 11.55 9.14 -39.45
N PRO A 172 11.26 9.95 -38.44
CA PRO A 172 11.31 11.40 -38.53
C PRO A 172 12.70 11.85 -38.93
N ARG A 173 12.77 12.79 -39.95
CA ARG A 173 14.04 13.27 -40.51
C ARG A 173 14.81 14.16 -39.56
N GLU A 174 14.11 14.86 -38.68
CA GLU A 174 14.66 15.69 -37.63
C GLU A 174 14.32 14.99 -36.30
N THR A 175 15.23 14.15 -35.82
CA THR A 175 15.23 13.77 -34.43
C THR A 175 15.34 15.01 -33.55
N LEU A 176 14.83 14.96 -32.33
CA LEU A 176 14.96 16.00 -31.32
C LEU A 176 16.34 16.68 -31.46
N ASP A 177 16.34 17.85 -32.04
CA ASP A 177 17.46 18.74 -32.41
C ASP A 177 18.86 18.20 -32.12
N GLY A 178 19.37 17.34 -32.99
CA GLY A 178 20.77 16.95 -33.24
C GLY A 178 21.79 16.73 -32.09
N THR A 179 21.45 17.03 -30.87
CA THR A 179 22.36 17.09 -29.74
C THR A 179 22.25 15.90 -28.76
N LEU A 180 21.18 15.10 -28.82
CA LEU A 180 20.85 14.14 -27.78
C LEU A 180 21.30 12.67 -28.04
N GLY A 181 21.92 12.33 -29.15
CA GLY A 181 22.45 10.97 -29.33
C GLY A 181 22.96 10.65 -30.72
N ASP A 182 23.66 9.51 -30.83
CA ASP A 182 23.98 8.89 -32.11
C ASP A 182 22.70 8.45 -32.81
N LYS A 183 22.63 8.56 -34.14
CA LYS A 183 21.48 8.11 -34.91
C LYS A 183 21.20 6.62 -34.62
N PRO A 184 19.94 6.26 -34.29
CA PRO A 184 19.60 4.86 -34.05
C PRO A 184 19.88 4.02 -35.30
N ASN A 185 20.37 2.79 -35.12
CA ASN A 185 20.61 1.83 -36.19
C ASN A 185 19.32 1.11 -36.64
N GLU A 186 18.18 1.40 -36.01
CA GLU A 186 16.87 0.80 -36.27
C GLU A 186 15.83 1.87 -36.62
N SER A 187 14.73 1.47 -37.25
CA SER A 187 13.60 2.35 -37.53
C SER A 187 13.00 2.89 -36.25
N THR A 188 12.59 4.16 -36.26
CA THR A 188 12.02 4.85 -35.11
C THR A 188 10.65 5.42 -35.41
N ARG A 189 9.90 5.75 -34.35
CA ARG A 189 8.64 6.50 -34.40
C ARG A 189 8.66 7.65 -33.44
N LEU A 190 8.14 8.78 -33.87
CA LEU A 190 7.84 9.92 -33.01
C LEU A 190 6.34 9.90 -32.68
N TRP A 191 6.06 9.75 -31.39
CA TRP A 191 4.72 9.80 -30.81
C TRP A 191 4.44 11.20 -30.29
N ASP A 192 3.40 11.86 -30.76
CA ASP A 192 2.96 13.19 -30.32
C ASP A 192 1.59 13.05 -29.67
N PHE A 193 1.45 13.49 -28.41
CA PHE A 193 0.23 13.33 -27.63
C PHE A 193 -0.58 14.65 -27.58
N GLU A 194 -1.90 14.54 -27.42
CA GLU A 194 -2.75 15.70 -27.17
C GLU A 194 -2.34 16.38 -25.85
N PRO A 195 -2.48 17.73 -25.73
CA PRO A 195 -2.21 18.44 -24.49
C PRO A 195 -3.07 17.94 -23.33
N THR A 196 -2.49 17.85 -22.13
CA THR A 196 -3.23 17.47 -20.93
C THR A 196 -4.16 18.60 -20.45
N PRO A 197 -5.21 18.29 -19.68
CA PRO A 197 -5.82 19.29 -18.82
C PRO A 197 -4.82 19.81 -17.78
N VAL A 198 -5.20 20.85 -17.05
CA VAL A 198 -4.37 21.39 -15.97
C VAL A 198 -4.28 20.34 -14.83
N MET A 199 -3.05 19.87 -14.54
CA MET A 199 -2.77 18.80 -13.58
C MET A 199 -1.42 18.99 -12.89
N SER A 200 -1.20 18.25 -11.81
CA SER A 200 0.09 18.24 -11.09
C SER A 200 1.13 17.39 -11.82
N SER A 201 2.42 17.73 -11.68
CA SER A 201 3.54 17.04 -12.34
C SER A 201 3.64 15.56 -11.99
N TYR A 202 3.38 15.19 -10.73
CA TYR A 202 3.49 13.81 -10.27
C TYR A 202 2.50 12.84 -10.94
N LEU A 203 1.42 13.37 -11.54
CA LEU A 203 0.38 12.59 -12.26
C LEU A 203 0.71 12.36 -13.75
N THR A 204 1.82 12.90 -14.24
CA THR A 204 2.25 12.64 -15.63
C THR A 204 2.82 11.23 -15.76
N ALA A 205 2.60 10.61 -16.92
CA ALA A 205 3.04 9.24 -17.15
C ALA A 205 3.56 9.02 -18.56
N ILE A 206 4.62 8.21 -18.68
CA ILE A 206 5.15 7.70 -19.95
C ILE A 206 5.43 6.21 -19.77
N CYS A 207 4.84 5.39 -20.66
CA CYS A 207 5.14 3.98 -20.75
C CYS A 207 5.53 3.62 -22.18
N ALA A 208 6.57 2.82 -22.37
CA ALA A 208 7.05 2.47 -23.71
C ALA A 208 7.63 1.04 -23.72
N GLY A 209 7.37 0.33 -24.80
CA GLY A 209 7.84 -1.05 -24.98
C GLY A 209 6.94 -1.84 -25.91
N PRO A 210 7.28 -3.10 -26.22
CA PRO A 210 6.42 -3.97 -27.05
C PRO A 210 5.30 -4.61 -26.21
N TYR A 211 4.48 -3.78 -25.54
CA TYR A 211 3.36 -4.26 -24.74
C TYR A 211 2.30 -4.96 -25.58
N ALA A 212 1.62 -5.96 -25.01
CA ALA A 212 0.36 -6.49 -25.52
C ALA A 212 -0.77 -5.55 -25.10
N GLU A 213 -1.78 -5.40 -25.96
CA GLU A 213 -2.85 -4.42 -25.75
C GLU A 213 -4.25 -4.99 -26.02
N TRP A 214 -5.24 -4.51 -25.26
CA TRP A 214 -6.66 -4.79 -25.44
C TRP A 214 -7.44 -3.48 -25.28
N HIS A 215 -8.52 -3.32 -26.07
CA HIS A 215 -9.27 -2.08 -26.14
C HIS A 215 -10.76 -2.29 -25.92
N THR A 216 -11.39 -1.32 -25.30
CA THR A 216 -12.85 -1.20 -25.17
C THR A 216 -13.23 0.28 -25.06
N GLU A 217 -14.49 0.56 -24.82
CA GLU A 217 -14.99 1.92 -24.57
C GLU A 217 -16.05 1.95 -23.49
N TYR A 218 -16.23 3.08 -22.85
CA TYR A 218 -17.28 3.36 -21.89
C TYR A 218 -18.10 4.57 -22.35
N LEU A 219 -19.43 4.43 -22.34
CA LEU A 219 -20.34 5.57 -22.55
C LEU A 219 -20.53 6.29 -21.23
N ASN A 220 -19.86 7.43 -21.09
CA ASN A 220 -19.92 8.26 -19.89
C ASN A 220 -21.30 8.90 -19.71
N GLU A 221 -21.67 9.28 -18.49
CA GLU A 221 -22.98 9.84 -18.13
C GLU A 221 -23.25 11.21 -18.79
N ASP A 222 -22.20 11.92 -19.21
CA ASP A 222 -22.30 13.16 -19.99
C ASP A 222 -22.49 12.94 -21.51
N GLY A 223 -22.56 11.69 -21.94
CA GLY A 223 -22.74 11.27 -23.33
C GLY A 223 -21.46 11.16 -24.16
N ARG A 224 -20.29 11.46 -23.59
CA ARG A 224 -18.99 11.20 -24.25
C ARG A 224 -18.66 9.72 -24.25
N THR A 225 -18.00 9.23 -25.29
CA THR A 225 -17.36 7.93 -25.29
C THR A 225 -15.94 8.06 -24.77
N VAL A 226 -15.58 7.33 -23.72
CA VAL A 226 -14.25 7.26 -23.14
C VAL A 226 -13.56 6.01 -23.66
N PRO A 227 -12.52 6.10 -24.50
CA PRO A 227 -11.72 4.95 -24.91
C PRO A 227 -10.96 4.41 -23.69
N MET A 228 -10.85 3.08 -23.63
CA MET A 228 -10.17 2.37 -22.55
C MET A 228 -9.23 1.34 -23.16
N ALA A 229 -8.04 1.20 -22.59
CA ALA A 229 -7.12 0.15 -22.97
C ALA A 229 -6.52 -0.53 -21.71
N GLN A 230 -6.07 -1.76 -21.90
CA GLN A 230 -5.27 -2.49 -20.92
C GLN A 230 -4.01 -3.02 -21.61
N TYR A 231 -2.88 -2.93 -20.90
CA TYR A 231 -1.57 -3.32 -21.41
C TYR A 231 -0.84 -4.21 -20.41
N CYS A 232 -0.08 -5.19 -20.90
CA CYS A 232 0.88 -5.94 -20.11
C CYS A 232 2.07 -6.39 -20.95
N ARG A 233 3.14 -6.91 -20.31
CA ARG A 233 4.27 -7.50 -21.03
C ARG A 233 3.82 -8.65 -21.92
N GLN A 234 4.49 -8.86 -23.07
CA GLN A 234 4.18 -9.93 -24.02
C GLN A 234 4.22 -11.33 -23.37
N SER A 235 5.17 -11.53 -22.46
CA SER A 235 5.32 -12.78 -21.71
C SER A 235 4.09 -13.14 -20.87
N LEU A 236 3.34 -12.14 -20.40
CA LEU A 236 2.13 -12.28 -19.59
C LEU A 236 0.83 -12.24 -20.40
N ALA A 237 0.88 -11.92 -21.69
CA ALA A 237 -0.30 -11.69 -22.52
C ALA A 237 -1.30 -12.85 -22.52
N LYS A 238 -0.81 -14.11 -22.51
CA LYS A 238 -1.66 -15.30 -22.48
C LYS A 238 -2.42 -15.45 -21.15
N ALA A 239 -1.78 -15.13 -20.05
CA ALA A 239 -2.42 -15.18 -18.72
C ALA A 239 -3.43 -14.05 -18.60
N PHE A 240 -3.02 -12.83 -18.95
CA PHE A 240 -3.84 -11.64 -18.84
C PHE A 240 -5.11 -11.67 -19.68
N ALA A 241 -5.05 -12.24 -20.89
CA ALA A 241 -6.21 -12.41 -21.78
C ALA A 241 -7.40 -13.14 -21.14
N LYS A 242 -7.21 -13.88 -20.04
CA LYS A 242 -8.29 -14.55 -19.31
C LYS A 242 -9.12 -13.59 -18.46
N ASP A 243 -8.49 -12.49 -17.99
CA ASP A 243 -9.05 -11.58 -16.99
C ASP A 243 -9.43 -10.21 -17.57
N VAL A 244 -8.98 -9.88 -18.77
CA VAL A 244 -9.17 -8.58 -19.42
C VAL A 244 -10.63 -8.11 -19.41
N ASP A 245 -11.56 -8.97 -19.84
CA ASP A 245 -12.98 -8.62 -19.90
C ASP A 245 -13.56 -8.37 -18.50
N TYR A 246 -13.14 -9.16 -17.51
CA TYR A 246 -13.53 -8.97 -16.11
C TYR A 246 -13.02 -7.63 -15.56
N LEU A 247 -11.75 -7.30 -15.81
CA LEU A 247 -11.17 -6.04 -15.33
C LEU A 247 -11.78 -4.81 -16.01
N PHE A 248 -12.12 -4.90 -17.30
CA PHE A 248 -12.91 -3.87 -17.96
C PHE A 248 -14.33 -3.73 -17.36
N ASP A 249 -14.99 -4.83 -17.02
CA ASP A 249 -16.31 -4.80 -16.39
C ASP A 249 -16.26 -4.15 -15.00
N ILE A 250 -15.28 -4.51 -14.15
CA ILE A 250 -15.04 -3.90 -12.85
C ILE A 250 -14.82 -2.38 -13.00
N THR A 251 -13.97 -1.97 -13.94
CA THR A 251 -13.72 -0.53 -14.19
C THR A 251 -14.98 0.21 -14.61
N LYS A 252 -15.80 -0.38 -15.52
CA LYS A 252 -17.09 0.21 -15.95
C LYS A 252 -18.11 0.31 -14.81
N LYS A 253 -18.17 -0.71 -13.94
CA LYS A 253 -18.99 -0.66 -12.71
C LYS A 253 -18.54 0.47 -11.79
N GLY A 254 -17.22 0.66 -11.65
CA GLY A 254 -16.63 1.77 -10.90
C GLY A 254 -17.02 3.14 -11.45
N PHE A 255 -16.88 3.39 -12.75
CA PHE A 255 -17.33 4.62 -13.41
C PHE A 255 -18.78 4.95 -13.10
N ALA A 256 -19.69 3.99 -13.35
CA ALA A 256 -21.12 4.18 -13.11
C ALA A 256 -21.43 4.45 -11.63
N PHE A 257 -20.77 3.73 -10.72
CA PHE A 257 -20.95 3.90 -9.28
C PHE A 257 -20.48 5.28 -8.81
N TYR A 258 -19.30 5.71 -9.20
CA TYR A 258 -18.71 6.98 -8.78
C TYR A 258 -19.45 8.17 -9.39
N ALA A 259 -19.75 8.14 -10.69
CA ALA A 259 -20.53 9.20 -11.33
C ALA A 259 -21.90 9.37 -10.68
N LYS A 260 -22.59 8.27 -10.31
CA LYS A 260 -23.86 8.30 -9.60
C LYS A 260 -23.72 8.81 -8.17
N THR A 261 -22.67 8.39 -7.45
CA THR A 261 -22.48 8.70 -6.03
C THR A 261 -22.07 10.14 -5.81
N TRP A 262 -21.20 10.67 -6.68
CA TRP A 262 -20.68 12.04 -6.56
C TRP A 262 -21.37 13.03 -7.50
N GLY A 263 -22.16 12.54 -8.46
CA GLY A 263 -22.86 13.38 -9.43
C GLY A 263 -21.92 14.11 -10.38
N VAL A 264 -20.69 13.63 -10.55
CA VAL A 264 -19.65 14.18 -11.44
C VAL A 264 -19.19 13.07 -12.39
N PRO A 265 -19.49 13.15 -13.71
CA PRO A 265 -19.03 12.19 -14.69
C PRO A 265 -17.51 12.15 -14.76
N TYR A 266 -16.93 11.07 -15.31
CA TYR A 266 -15.49 10.94 -15.50
C TYR A 266 -14.94 12.12 -16.33
N PRO A 267 -13.93 12.87 -15.83
CA PRO A 267 -13.59 14.18 -16.44
C PRO A 267 -12.62 14.10 -17.61
N TYR A 268 -11.90 12.97 -17.83
CA TYR A 268 -10.76 12.91 -18.74
C TYR A 268 -11.11 12.27 -20.09
N ALA A 269 -10.14 12.35 -21.07
CA ALA A 269 -10.37 11.97 -22.45
C ALA A 269 -10.29 10.45 -22.69
N LYS A 270 -9.52 9.72 -21.88
CA LYS A 270 -9.34 8.27 -21.97
C LYS A 270 -9.09 7.68 -20.58
N PHE A 271 -9.14 6.35 -20.45
CA PHE A 271 -8.73 5.62 -19.24
C PHE A 271 -8.03 4.33 -19.63
N ASP A 272 -6.73 4.29 -19.44
CA ASP A 272 -5.90 3.13 -19.70
C ASP A 272 -5.33 2.57 -18.40
N GLN A 273 -5.06 1.26 -18.39
CA GLN A 273 -4.43 0.54 -17.29
C GLN A 273 -3.25 -0.25 -17.85
N ILE A 274 -2.06 -0.08 -17.29
CA ILE A 274 -0.87 -0.80 -17.71
C ILE A 274 -0.24 -1.57 -16.54
N TYR A 275 -0.03 -2.87 -16.76
CA TYR A 275 0.57 -3.77 -15.79
C TYR A 275 2.07 -3.84 -16.04
N VAL A 276 2.86 -3.34 -15.06
CA VAL A 276 4.30 -3.09 -15.20
C VAL A 276 5.14 -3.92 -14.24
N PRO A 277 6.34 -4.36 -14.67
CA PRO A 277 7.23 -5.18 -13.84
C PRO A 277 7.92 -4.37 -12.74
N GLU A 278 8.28 -5.05 -11.66
CA GLU A 278 9.18 -4.50 -10.62
C GLU A 278 8.65 -3.17 -10.03
N TYR A 279 7.34 -3.07 -9.83
CA TYR A 279 6.70 -1.86 -9.35
C TYR A 279 6.72 -1.78 -7.82
N ASN A 280 7.17 -0.65 -7.25
CA ASN A 280 7.32 -0.47 -5.80
C ASN A 280 5.99 -0.39 -5.04
N ALA A 281 4.94 0.13 -5.70
CA ALA A 281 3.60 0.28 -5.13
C ALA A 281 2.63 -0.79 -5.63
N GLY A 282 1.38 -0.76 -5.17
CA GLY A 282 0.29 -1.56 -5.73
C GLY A 282 -0.10 -1.06 -7.13
N ALA A 283 -0.36 0.24 -7.22
CA ALA A 283 -0.67 0.96 -8.44
C ALA A 283 -0.40 2.47 -8.28
N MET A 284 -0.73 3.27 -9.30
CA MET A 284 -0.61 4.74 -9.31
C MET A 284 -1.66 5.36 -10.24
N GLU A 285 -2.27 6.40 -9.77
CA GLU A 285 -3.41 7.12 -10.34
C GLU A 285 -3.06 8.08 -11.50
N ASN A 286 -1.99 7.90 -12.23
CA ASN A 286 -1.66 8.81 -13.33
C ASN A 286 -2.88 9.08 -14.22
N ILE A 287 -3.22 10.36 -14.43
CA ILE A 287 -4.41 10.76 -15.18
C ILE A 287 -4.47 10.06 -16.54
N GLY A 288 -5.55 9.31 -16.77
CA GLY A 288 -5.80 8.63 -18.04
C GLY A 288 -4.85 7.45 -18.35
N MET A 289 -3.88 7.15 -17.47
CA MET A 289 -2.87 6.11 -17.67
C MET A 289 -2.43 5.50 -16.34
N VAL A 290 -3.29 4.72 -15.71
CA VAL A 290 -3.03 4.05 -14.43
C VAL A 290 -1.96 2.97 -14.61
N THR A 291 -0.89 3.04 -13.80
CA THR A 291 0.11 1.98 -13.72
C THR A 291 -0.22 1.04 -12.57
N ILE A 292 -0.11 -0.28 -12.80
CA ILE A 292 -0.45 -1.33 -11.84
C ILE A 292 0.70 -2.34 -11.82
N ARG A 293 1.05 -2.88 -10.66
CA ARG A 293 2.06 -3.93 -10.57
C ARG A 293 1.62 -5.19 -11.31
N ASP A 294 2.51 -5.78 -12.09
CA ASP A 294 2.14 -6.94 -12.94
C ASP A 294 2.00 -8.26 -12.17
N SER A 295 2.30 -8.29 -10.88
CA SER A 295 1.91 -9.41 -10.00
C SER A 295 0.39 -9.57 -9.87
N TYR A 296 -0.40 -8.59 -10.31
CA TYR A 296 -1.85 -8.71 -10.47
C TYR A 296 -2.29 -9.34 -11.81
N VAL A 297 -1.35 -9.71 -12.67
CA VAL A 297 -1.60 -10.60 -13.81
C VAL A 297 -1.37 -12.04 -13.35
N PHE A 298 -2.42 -12.75 -13.06
CA PHE A 298 -2.33 -14.06 -12.43
C PHE A 298 -1.98 -15.17 -13.42
N GLU A 299 -0.74 -15.64 -13.40
CA GLU A 299 -0.32 -16.83 -14.15
C GLU A 299 -0.68 -18.14 -13.43
N SER A 300 -0.74 -18.09 -12.11
CA SER A 300 -1.00 -19.20 -11.19
C SER A 300 -2.29 -18.99 -10.42
N LYS A 301 -2.78 -20.03 -9.72
CA LYS A 301 -3.92 -19.90 -8.81
C LYS A 301 -3.59 -18.92 -7.71
N VAL A 302 -4.52 -18.03 -7.42
CA VAL A 302 -4.44 -17.07 -6.30
C VAL A 302 -5.60 -17.28 -5.33
N THR A 303 -5.49 -16.70 -4.14
CA THR A 303 -6.57 -16.67 -3.15
C THR A 303 -7.66 -15.69 -3.59
N ASP A 304 -8.89 -15.93 -3.14
CA ASP A 304 -9.98 -14.97 -3.32
C ASP A 304 -9.63 -13.62 -2.67
N ALA A 305 -8.91 -13.61 -1.54
CA ALA A 305 -8.36 -12.42 -0.91
C ALA A 305 -7.48 -11.58 -1.86
N LEU A 306 -6.62 -12.22 -2.67
CA LEU A 306 -5.78 -11.51 -3.63
C LEU A 306 -6.57 -11.07 -4.87
N ALA A 307 -7.55 -11.86 -5.31
CA ALA A 307 -8.45 -11.49 -6.39
C ALA A 307 -9.31 -10.27 -6.01
N GLU A 308 -9.87 -10.24 -4.80
CA GLU A 308 -10.60 -9.08 -4.25
C GLU A 308 -9.69 -7.86 -4.10
N ARG A 309 -8.45 -8.03 -3.59
CA ARG A 309 -7.49 -6.92 -3.46
C ARG A 309 -7.19 -6.28 -4.82
N ARG A 310 -7.09 -7.07 -5.90
CA ARG A 310 -6.95 -6.53 -7.27
C ARG A 310 -8.15 -5.67 -7.67
N VAL A 311 -9.38 -6.10 -7.34
CA VAL A 311 -10.61 -5.33 -7.60
C VAL A 311 -10.61 -4.03 -6.81
N VAL A 312 -10.30 -4.08 -5.51
CA VAL A 312 -10.17 -2.89 -4.65
C VAL A 312 -9.12 -1.94 -5.22
N THR A 313 -7.96 -2.45 -5.66
CA THR A 313 -6.89 -1.62 -6.27
C THR A 313 -7.39 -0.94 -7.55
N VAL A 314 -8.01 -1.65 -8.48
CA VAL A 314 -8.57 -1.05 -9.71
C VAL A 314 -9.57 0.07 -9.40
N LEU A 315 -10.43 -0.14 -8.39
CA LEU A 315 -11.42 0.86 -7.98
C LEU A 315 -10.81 2.01 -7.16
N HIS A 316 -9.71 1.77 -6.44
CA HIS A 316 -8.93 2.78 -5.72
C HIS A 316 -8.30 3.77 -6.71
N GLU A 317 -7.55 3.27 -7.69
CA GLU A 317 -6.95 4.12 -8.73
C GLU A 317 -8.01 4.86 -9.56
N LEU A 318 -9.16 4.23 -9.78
CA LEU A 318 -10.26 4.90 -10.45
C LEU A 318 -10.87 6.02 -9.60
N ALA A 319 -10.97 5.86 -8.28
CA ALA A 319 -11.49 6.89 -7.38
C ALA A 319 -10.61 8.14 -7.35
N HIS A 320 -9.29 7.96 -7.46
CA HIS A 320 -8.33 9.05 -7.55
C HIS A 320 -8.59 9.99 -8.73
N MET A 321 -9.20 9.54 -9.81
CA MET A 321 -9.54 10.41 -10.94
C MET A 321 -10.38 11.61 -10.51
N TRP A 322 -11.04 11.55 -9.35
CA TRP A 322 -11.75 12.68 -8.71
C TRP A 322 -10.99 13.20 -7.49
N PHE A 323 -10.52 12.31 -6.60
CA PHE A 323 -9.80 12.65 -5.37
C PHE A 323 -8.28 12.43 -5.56
N GLY A 324 -7.55 13.49 -5.79
CA GLY A 324 -6.13 13.48 -6.16
C GLY A 324 -5.88 14.14 -7.50
N ASP A 325 -6.67 13.81 -8.51
CA ASP A 325 -6.50 14.27 -9.88
C ASP A 325 -7.35 15.50 -10.20
N TYR A 326 -8.68 15.33 -10.15
CA TYR A 326 -9.62 16.43 -10.44
C TYR A 326 -9.53 17.53 -9.39
N VAL A 327 -9.45 17.15 -8.12
CA VAL A 327 -9.15 18.02 -7.00
C VAL A 327 -7.95 17.46 -6.25
N THR A 328 -6.84 18.20 -6.22
CA THR A 328 -5.57 17.79 -5.62
C THR A 328 -5.31 18.59 -4.34
N MET A 329 -4.63 18.01 -3.35
CA MET A 329 -4.15 18.75 -2.18
C MET A 329 -3.18 19.87 -2.60
N LYS A 330 -3.06 20.92 -1.76
CA LYS A 330 -2.06 21.99 -1.97
C LYS A 330 -0.66 21.57 -1.59
N TRP A 331 -0.53 20.81 -0.51
CA TRP A 331 0.71 20.25 0.00
C TRP A 331 0.45 18.89 0.62
N TRP A 332 1.46 18.12 0.78
CA TRP A 332 1.43 16.72 1.20
C TRP A 332 0.90 16.48 2.62
N ASN A 333 0.73 17.52 3.45
CA ASN A 333 0.02 17.40 4.73
C ASN A 333 -1.45 16.99 4.58
N ASP A 334 -2.05 17.25 3.42
CA ASP A 334 -3.40 16.86 3.06
C ASP A 334 -3.44 15.66 2.07
N LEU A 335 -2.38 14.84 2.02
CA LEU A 335 -2.32 13.60 1.22
C LEU A 335 -3.53 12.69 1.47
N TRP A 336 -4.05 12.67 2.69
CA TRP A 336 -5.24 11.92 3.07
C TRP A 336 -6.50 12.30 2.27
N LEU A 337 -6.61 13.53 1.74
CA LEU A 337 -7.70 13.94 0.83
C LEU A 337 -7.71 13.13 -0.48
N ASN A 338 -6.58 12.58 -0.87
CA ASN A 338 -6.46 11.65 -1.98
C ASN A 338 -6.66 10.22 -1.45
N GLU A 339 -5.77 9.73 -0.61
CA GLU A 339 -5.64 8.33 -0.23
C GLU A 339 -6.77 7.80 0.65
N SER A 340 -7.15 8.55 1.70
CA SER A 340 -8.27 8.12 2.55
C SER A 340 -9.58 8.07 1.79
N PHE A 341 -9.82 9.02 0.86
CA PHE A 341 -11.02 9.01 0.03
C PHE A 341 -11.01 7.86 -0.97
N ALA A 342 -9.90 7.61 -1.63
CA ALA A 342 -9.78 6.48 -2.55
C ALA A 342 -9.98 5.14 -1.83
N GLU A 343 -9.37 4.95 -0.66
CA GLU A 343 -9.51 3.74 0.16
C GLU A 343 -10.95 3.54 0.67
N PHE A 344 -11.60 4.59 1.18
CA PHE A 344 -12.99 4.55 1.62
C PHE A 344 -13.94 4.23 0.46
N THR A 345 -13.79 4.94 -0.66
CA THR A 345 -14.74 4.84 -1.77
C THR A 345 -14.53 3.61 -2.63
N SER A 346 -13.30 3.09 -2.75
CA SER A 346 -13.04 1.81 -3.40
C SER A 346 -13.64 0.64 -2.63
N THR A 347 -13.50 0.62 -1.29
CA THR A 347 -14.14 -0.38 -0.44
C THR A 347 -15.67 -0.31 -0.58
N LEU A 348 -16.23 0.91 -0.57
CA LEU A 348 -17.67 1.11 -0.75
C LEU A 348 -18.16 0.63 -2.12
N ALA A 349 -17.42 0.96 -3.19
CA ALA A 349 -17.74 0.52 -4.56
C ALA A 349 -17.60 -1.00 -4.72
N THR A 350 -16.56 -1.60 -4.13
CA THR A 350 -16.37 -3.05 -4.12
C THR A 350 -17.58 -3.73 -3.49
N ALA A 351 -18.03 -3.27 -2.32
CA ALA A 351 -19.17 -3.85 -1.60
C ALA A 351 -20.51 -3.64 -2.32
N GLU A 352 -20.76 -2.46 -2.91
CA GLU A 352 -22.08 -2.07 -3.42
C GLU A 352 -22.24 -2.28 -4.95
N ALA A 353 -21.16 -2.33 -5.72
CA ALA A 353 -21.22 -2.40 -7.18
C ALA A 353 -20.62 -3.68 -7.79
N THR A 354 -19.98 -4.52 -6.99
CA THR A 354 -19.36 -5.77 -7.46
C THR A 354 -19.95 -6.99 -6.73
N GLU A 355 -19.43 -8.16 -7.04
CA GLU A 355 -19.78 -9.41 -6.37
C GLU A 355 -19.13 -9.57 -4.97
N TRP A 356 -18.18 -8.72 -4.60
CA TRP A 356 -17.45 -8.77 -3.34
C TRP A 356 -18.20 -8.02 -2.23
N HIS A 357 -19.35 -8.57 -1.81
CA HIS A 357 -20.25 -7.88 -0.88
C HIS A 357 -19.72 -7.75 0.54
N ASP A 358 -18.77 -8.62 0.93
CA ASP A 358 -18.13 -8.63 2.27
C ASP A 358 -16.89 -7.72 2.35
N ALA A 359 -16.67 -6.80 1.39
CA ALA A 359 -15.50 -5.92 1.33
C ALA A 359 -15.26 -5.11 2.62
N TRP A 360 -16.29 -4.83 3.44
CA TRP A 360 -16.10 -4.19 4.75
C TRP A 360 -15.51 -5.14 5.79
N ALA A 361 -15.75 -6.46 5.71
CA ALA A 361 -15.06 -7.45 6.53
C ALA A 361 -13.59 -7.58 6.12
N THR A 362 -13.32 -7.59 4.80
CA THR A 362 -11.99 -7.49 4.22
C THR A 362 -11.25 -6.25 4.72
N PHE A 363 -11.86 -5.07 4.63
CA PHE A 363 -11.29 -3.82 5.12
C PHE A 363 -10.99 -3.88 6.63
N CYS A 364 -11.91 -4.40 7.44
CA CYS A 364 -11.73 -4.51 8.89
C CYS A 364 -10.54 -5.42 9.24
N SER A 365 -10.47 -6.59 8.63
CA SER A 365 -9.41 -7.59 8.92
C SER A 365 -8.05 -7.16 8.41
N GLY A 366 -7.97 -6.55 7.25
CA GLY A 366 -6.75 -6.13 6.57
C GLY A 366 -6.34 -4.69 6.89
N GLU A 367 -6.99 -3.75 6.26
CA GLU A 367 -6.60 -2.34 6.23
C GLU A 367 -6.73 -1.67 7.61
N LYS A 368 -7.87 -1.83 8.27
CA LYS A 368 -8.06 -1.29 9.62
C LYS A 368 -7.12 -1.93 10.64
N SER A 369 -6.84 -3.23 10.53
CA SER A 369 -5.85 -3.92 11.38
C SER A 369 -4.44 -3.33 11.19
N TRP A 370 -4.08 -2.98 9.95
CA TRP A 370 -2.83 -2.28 9.65
C TRP A 370 -2.78 -0.90 10.32
N ALA A 371 -3.84 -0.09 10.17
CA ALA A 371 -3.95 1.20 10.81
C ALA A 371 -3.85 1.12 12.34
N LEU A 372 -4.60 0.21 12.96
CA LEU A 372 -4.57 0.00 14.42
C LEU A 372 -3.17 -0.36 14.92
N ARG A 373 -2.42 -1.14 14.14
CA ARG A 373 -1.03 -1.49 14.48
C ARG A 373 -0.13 -0.26 14.46
N GLN A 374 -0.19 0.55 13.41
CA GLN A 374 0.66 1.73 13.24
C GLN A 374 0.29 2.87 14.22
N ASP A 375 -0.99 3.10 14.44
CA ASP A 375 -1.47 4.15 15.35
C ASP A 375 -1.15 3.89 16.84
N GLN A 376 -0.60 2.73 17.18
CA GLN A 376 -0.11 2.37 18.50
C GLN A 376 1.43 2.39 18.60
N LEU A 377 2.12 2.81 17.55
CA LEU A 377 3.57 2.97 17.56
C LEU A 377 3.98 4.34 18.12
N PRO A 378 5.20 4.49 18.64
CA PRO A 378 5.73 5.80 19.06
C PRO A 378 5.78 6.81 17.91
N THR A 379 5.74 6.35 16.68
CA THR A 379 5.76 7.14 15.44
C THR A 379 4.37 7.54 14.95
N THR A 380 3.31 7.28 15.73
CA THR A 380 1.95 7.70 15.36
C THR A 380 1.86 9.20 15.11
N HIS A 381 1.02 9.57 14.15
CA HIS A 381 0.81 10.95 13.75
C HIS A 381 -0.69 11.25 13.49
N PRO A 382 -1.10 12.51 13.42
CA PRO A 382 -2.44 12.87 12.97
C PRO A 382 -2.68 12.44 11.51
N ILE A 383 -3.94 12.29 11.10
CA ILE A 383 -4.29 12.08 9.68
C ILE A 383 -3.80 13.25 8.84
N VAL A 384 -4.00 14.49 9.31
CA VAL A 384 -3.37 15.70 8.74
C VAL A 384 -1.95 15.80 9.32
N ALA A 385 -1.00 15.18 8.62
CA ALA A 385 0.37 15.06 9.11
C ALA A 385 1.17 16.36 8.97
N PRO A 386 2.11 16.64 9.89
CA PRO A 386 3.01 17.79 9.77
C PRO A 386 4.14 17.50 8.79
N ILE A 387 3.91 17.69 7.49
CA ILE A 387 4.89 17.47 6.42
C ILE A 387 5.71 18.74 6.21
N ASN A 388 7.00 18.71 6.57
CA ASN A 388 7.92 19.84 6.44
C ASN A 388 8.74 19.79 5.14
N ASP A 389 8.93 18.62 4.59
CA ASP A 389 9.68 18.37 3.36
C ASP A 389 9.22 17.07 2.68
N LEU A 390 9.81 16.75 1.54
CA LEU A 390 9.41 15.56 0.76
C LEU A 390 9.82 14.25 1.42
N ASN A 391 10.88 14.21 2.24
CA ASN A 391 11.27 13.00 2.97
C ASN A 391 10.21 12.64 4.02
N ASP A 392 9.63 13.65 4.70
CA ASP A 392 8.49 13.43 5.61
C ASP A 392 7.29 12.80 4.89
N THR A 393 7.08 13.09 3.59
CA THR A 393 5.95 12.57 2.82
C THR A 393 6.06 11.06 2.62
N TYR A 394 7.23 10.55 2.26
CA TYR A 394 7.42 9.13 1.96
C TYR A 394 6.97 8.20 3.11
N VAL A 395 7.26 8.58 4.36
CA VAL A 395 6.86 7.77 5.52
C VAL A 395 5.38 7.92 5.90
N ASN A 396 4.64 8.79 5.24
CA ASN A 396 3.20 8.99 5.45
C ASN A 396 2.30 8.22 4.47
N PHE A 397 2.88 7.43 3.56
CA PHE A 397 2.14 6.40 2.81
C PHE A 397 1.92 5.19 3.72
N ASP A 398 1.08 5.34 4.72
CA ASP A 398 0.93 4.39 5.82
C ASP A 398 -0.53 4.13 6.20
N GLY A 399 -0.75 3.17 7.12
CA GLY A 399 -2.08 2.80 7.57
C GLY A 399 -2.87 3.94 8.23
N ILE A 400 -2.21 5.01 8.67
CA ILE A 400 -2.90 6.17 9.24
C ILE A 400 -3.50 7.01 8.10
N THR A 401 -2.72 7.34 7.09
CA THR A 401 -3.18 8.11 5.93
C THR A 401 -4.22 7.35 5.11
N TYR A 402 -4.03 6.05 4.90
CA TYR A 402 -4.98 5.21 4.13
C TYR A 402 -6.16 4.75 4.98
N ALA A 403 -5.95 3.83 5.89
CA ALA A 403 -7.00 3.04 6.50
C ALA A 403 -7.64 3.67 7.74
N LYS A 404 -6.88 4.36 8.61
CA LYS A 404 -7.47 5.19 9.67
C LYS A 404 -8.29 6.31 9.05
N GLY A 405 -7.75 7.00 8.05
CA GLY A 405 -8.46 8.05 7.32
C GLY A 405 -9.75 7.54 6.68
N ALA A 406 -9.72 6.39 6.00
CA ALA A 406 -10.91 5.77 5.41
C ALA A 406 -11.96 5.38 6.46
N SER A 407 -11.53 4.80 7.61
CA SER A 407 -12.42 4.51 8.73
C SER A 407 -13.09 5.78 9.30
N VAL A 408 -12.33 6.87 9.39
CA VAL A 408 -12.83 8.16 9.89
C VAL A 408 -13.78 8.79 8.88
N LEU A 409 -13.55 8.66 7.57
CA LEU A 409 -14.48 9.08 6.53
C LEU A 409 -15.78 8.26 6.55
N LYS A 410 -15.71 6.93 6.78
CA LYS A 410 -16.89 6.08 7.00
C LYS A 410 -17.71 6.61 8.18
N GLN A 411 -17.06 6.85 9.33
CA GLN A 411 -17.73 7.42 10.49
C GLN A 411 -18.31 8.81 10.20
N LEU A 412 -17.59 9.69 9.50
CA LEU A 412 -18.05 11.03 9.15
C LEU A 412 -19.33 10.96 8.29
N ALA A 413 -19.38 10.04 7.33
CA ALA A 413 -20.58 9.82 6.51
C ALA A 413 -21.80 9.40 7.37
N PHE A 414 -21.61 8.59 8.40
CA PHE A 414 -22.66 8.25 9.37
C PHE A 414 -22.98 9.42 10.31
N TYR A 415 -21.97 10.17 10.73
CA TYR A 415 -22.12 11.30 11.65
C TYR A 415 -22.92 12.46 11.05
N VAL A 416 -22.67 12.81 9.79
CA VAL A 416 -23.36 13.91 9.08
C VAL A 416 -24.61 13.45 8.33
N GLY A 417 -24.76 12.14 8.10
CA GLY A 417 -25.77 11.51 7.26
C GLY A 417 -25.25 11.26 5.83
N ARG A 418 -25.42 10.03 5.33
CA ARG A 418 -24.86 9.58 4.04
C ARG A 418 -25.25 10.50 2.87
N THR A 419 -26.51 10.91 2.79
CA THR A 419 -26.99 11.80 1.71
C THR A 419 -26.30 13.15 1.76
N GLN A 420 -26.23 13.76 2.94
CA GLN A 420 -25.59 15.06 3.18
C GLN A 420 -24.07 15.00 2.92
N PHE A 421 -23.44 13.87 3.26
CA PHE A 421 -22.03 13.62 2.99
C PHE A 421 -21.75 13.68 1.48
N PHE A 422 -22.45 12.88 0.69
CA PHE A 422 -22.22 12.85 -0.76
C PHE A 422 -22.68 14.12 -1.48
N GLU A 423 -23.69 14.84 -1.00
CA GLU A 423 -24.02 16.17 -1.51
C GLU A 423 -22.89 17.19 -1.22
N GLY A 424 -22.27 17.12 -0.04
CA GLY A 424 -21.12 17.94 0.30
C GLY A 424 -19.92 17.62 -0.59
N ILE A 425 -19.65 16.34 -0.85
CA ILE A 425 -18.62 15.90 -1.78
C ILE A 425 -18.88 16.40 -3.21
N HIS A 426 -20.11 16.30 -3.70
CA HIS A 426 -20.50 16.86 -5.00
C HIS A 426 -20.14 18.35 -5.12
N ASN A 427 -20.47 19.13 -4.09
CA ASN A 427 -20.21 20.56 -4.05
C ASN A 427 -18.68 20.85 -4.02
N TYR A 428 -17.94 20.08 -3.21
CA TYR A 428 -16.48 20.18 -3.11
C TYR A 428 -15.80 19.91 -4.46
N LEU A 429 -16.12 18.81 -5.13
CA LEU A 429 -15.55 18.46 -6.43
C LEU A 429 -15.84 19.52 -7.52
N ASN A 430 -17.10 20.00 -7.60
CA ASN A 430 -17.45 21.02 -8.60
C ASN A 430 -16.80 22.37 -8.32
N ARG A 431 -16.62 22.74 -7.04
CA ARG A 431 -16.03 24.04 -6.67
C ARG A 431 -14.53 24.09 -6.94
N HIS A 432 -13.83 22.99 -6.76
CA HIS A 432 -12.39 22.91 -6.84
C HIS A 432 -11.89 22.17 -8.10
N ALA A 433 -12.76 21.96 -9.08
CA ALA A 433 -12.46 21.28 -10.34
C ALA A 433 -11.14 21.75 -10.97
N TYR A 434 -10.23 20.80 -11.29
CA TYR A 434 -8.90 21.05 -11.83
C TYR A 434 -7.99 21.95 -10.98
N SER A 435 -8.31 22.10 -9.70
CA SER A 435 -7.60 22.98 -8.78
C SER A 435 -7.08 22.24 -7.56
N ASN A 436 -6.56 22.98 -6.59
CA ASN A 436 -6.08 22.45 -5.33
C ASN A 436 -7.05 22.83 -4.18
N ALA A 437 -7.16 21.95 -3.20
CA ALA A 437 -7.99 22.15 -2.03
C ALA A 437 -7.27 21.76 -0.72
N THR A 438 -7.89 22.09 0.40
CA THR A 438 -7.43 21.80 1.75
C THR A 438 -8.54 21.14 2.57
N LEU A 439 -8.21 20.59 3.73
CA LEU A 439 -9.19 20.13 4.73
C LEU A 439 -10.30 21.16 4.97
N ALA A 440 -9.97 22.45 5.14
CA ALA A 440 -10.95 23.50 5.40
C ALA A 440 -11.97 23.67 4.27
N ASP A 441 -11.55 23.47 3.01
CA ASP A 441 -12.43 23.53 1.85
C ASP A 441 -13.46 22.39 1.87
N LEU A 442 -13.04 21.16 2.20
CA LEU A 442 -13.92 20.02 2.35
C LEU A 442 -14.93 20.21 3.49
N LEU A 443 -14.45 20.56 4.69
CA LEU A 443 -15.30 20.75 5.86
C LEU A 443 -16.37 21.83 5.61
N SER A 444 -16.01 22.92 4.92
CA SER A 444 -16.94 24.00 4.59
C SER A 444 -18.14 23.52 3.77
N GLU A 445 -17.96 22.56 2.86
CA GLU A 445 -19.06 22.00 2.07
C GLU A 445 -19.89 20.99 2.88
N LEU A 446 -19.26 20.16 3.70
CA LEU A 446 -19.95 19.21 4.59
C LEU A 446 -20.76 19.92 5.69
N GLU A 447 -20.28 21.02 6.24
CA GLU A 447 -21.04 21.86 7.20
C GLU A 447 -22.30 22.44 6.57
N LYS A 448 -22.22 22.91 5.31
CA LYS A 448 -23.36 23.49 4.58
C LYS A 448 -24.46 22.46 4.32
N THR A 449 -24.10 21.24 3.95
CA THR A 449 -25.09 20.19 3.61
C THR A 449 -25.66 19.51 4.84
N SER A 450 -24.87 19.34 5.91
CA SER A 450 -25.30 18.64 7.13
C SER A 450 -25.91 19.54 8.20
N GLY A 451 -25.56 20.84 8.18
CA GLY A 451 -25.92 21.78 9.25
C GLY A 451 -25.18 21.52 10.57
N ARG A 452 -24.18 20.63 10.62
CA ARG A 452 -23.35 20.35 11.80
C ARG A 452 -22.10 21.22 11.80
N ASP A 453 -21.66 21.65 12.98
CA ASP A 453 -20.32 22.23 13.18
C ASP A 453 -19.29 21.10 13.24
N LEU A 454 -18.39 21.04 12.26
CA LEU A 454 -17.37 20.00 12.15
C LEU A 454 -16.00 20.41 12.66
N LYS A 455 -15.80 21.66 13.08
CA LYS A 455 -14.47 22.14 13.54
C LYS A 455 -13.96 21.41 14.77
N ALA A 456 -14.81 21.24 15.79
CA ALA A 456 -14.44 20.53 17.01
C ALA A 456 -14.28 19.02 16.77
N TRP A 457 -15.03 18.47 15.83
CA TRP A 457 -14.90 17.08 15.39
C TRP A 457 -13.57 16.86 14.64
N SER A 458 -13.28 17.71 13.65
CA SER A 458 -12.04 17.68 12.85
C SER A 458 -10.79 17.81 13.72
N ALA A 459 -10.74 18.78 14.62
CA ALA A 459 -9.62 18.99 15.53
C ALA A 459 -9.26 17.72 16.33
N LYS A 460 -10.27 16.90 16.72
CA LYS A 460 -10.02 15.67 17.47
C LYS A 460 -9.71 14.47 16.60
N TRP A 461 -10.36 14.35 15.44
CA TRP A 461 -10.25 13.16 14.58
C TRP A 461 -9.11 13.24 13.56
N LEU A 462 -8.90 14.43 12.98
CA LEU A 462 -7.98 14.60 11.85
C LEU A 462 -6.64 15.23 12.27
N GLU A 463 -6.63 16.04 13.32
CA GLU A 463 -5.47 16.86 13.71
C GLU A 463 -4.77 16.37 15.01
N GLU A 464 -5.30 15.28 15.63
CA GLU A 464 -4.72 14.66 16.83
C GLU A 464 -4.43 13.18 16.59
N SER A 465 -3.25 12.73 17.04
CA SER A 465 -2.79 11.35 16.92
C SER A 465 -3.38 10.41 17.98
N GLY A 466 -3.17 9.11 17.82
CA GLY A 466 -3.55 8.06 18.76
C GLY A 466 -4.97 7.54 18.58
N ILE A 467 -5.31 6.51 19.36
CA ILE A 467 -6.57 5.75 19.27
C ILE A 467 -7.25 5.63 20.62
N ASN A 468 -8.59 5.69 20.62
CA ASN A 468 -9.39 5.40 21.82
C ASN A 468 -9.66 3.90 21.99
N THR A 469 -9.94 3.50 23.22
CA THR A 469 -10.48 2.18 23.56
C THR A 469 -11.87 2.38 24.17
N ILE A 470 -12.86 1.64 23.65
CA ILE A 470 -14.23 1.63 24.19
C ILE A 470 -14.48 0.27 24.84
N ALA A 471 -14.74 0.28 26.14
CA ALA A 471 -15.03 -0.89 26.93
C ALA A 471 -16.52 -0.98 27.29
N THR A 472 -17.04 -2.20 27.25
CA THR A 472 -18.44 -2.50 27.62
C THR A 472 -18.53 -2.86 29.12
N GLY A 473 -19.39 -2.18 29.84
CA GLY A 473 -19.78 -2.52 31.21
C GLY A 473 -21.28 -2.85 31.27
N LEU A 474 -21.61 -4.02 31.79
CA LEU A 474 -23.00 -4.50 31.86
C LEU A 474 -23.39 -4.87 33.28
N THR A 475 -24.50 -4.30 33.76
CA THR A 475 -25.14 -4.65 35.02
C THR A 475 -26.50 -5.28 34.74
N VAL A 476 -26.77 -6.43 35.40
CA VAL A 476 -27.98 -7.21 35.15
C VAL A 476 -28.82 -7.30 36.43
N ASN A 477 -30.13 -7.15 36.31
CA ASN A 477 -31.09 -7.35 37.36
C ASN A 477 -31.25 -8.84 37.73
N ALA A 478 -31.86 -9.11 38.88
CA ALA A 478 -32.07 -10.48 39.34
C ALA A 478 -33.02 -11.30 38.41
N ASP A 479 -33.80 -10.67 37.57
CA ASP A 479 -34.67 -11.31 36.59
C ASP A 479 -34.00 -11.55 35.23
N GLY A 480 -32.74 -11.23 35.11
CA GLY A 480 -31.97 -11.42 33.86
C GLY A 480 -32.09 -10.27 32.87
N THR A 481 -32.77 -9.18 33.22
CA THR A 481 -32.85 -7.96 32.37
C THR A 481 -31.65 -7.03 32.62
N ILE A 482 -31.28 -6.23 31.62
CA ILE A 482 -30.20 -5.24 31.72
C ILE A 482 -30.68 -4.10 32.65
N ALA A 483 -29.93 -3.87 33.74
CA ALA A 483 -30.11 -2.72 34.60
C ALA A 483 -29.43 -1.48 33.99
N GLU A 484 -28.18 -1.67 33.50
CA GLU A 484 -27.38 -0.64 32.85
C GLU A 484 -26.43 -1.25 31.83
N LEU A 485 -26.36 -0.69 30.63
CA LEU A 485 -25.28 -0.91 29.67
C LEU A 485 -24.51 0.39 29.52
N LYS A 486 -23.24 0.36 29.94
CA LYS A 486 -22.35 1.50 29.95
C LYS A 486 -21.18 1.28 29.00
N LEU A 487 -20.89 2.28 28.19
CA LEU A 487 -19.65 2.35 27.39
C LEU A 487 -18.68 3.29 28.11
N THR A 488 -17.46 2.81 28.33
CA THR A 488 -16.37 3.61 28.93
C THR A 488 -15.30 3.83 27.88
N GLN A 489 -15.05 5.10 27.55
CA GLN A 489 -13.99 5.50 26.62
C GLN A 489 -12.71 5.87 27.38
N SER A 490 -11.56 5.41 26.90
CA SER A 490 -10.24 5.78 27.38
C SER A 490 -9.29 6.11 26.24
N ALA A 491 -8.17 6.76 26.57
CA ALA A 491 -7.11 7.11 25.63
C ALA A 491 -5.75 6.80 26.26
N PRO A 492 -4.71 6.51 25.45
CA PRO A 492 -3.33 6.38 25.93
C PRO A 492 -2.85 7.67 26.63
N ALA A 493 -1.96 7.53 27.62
CA ALA A 493 -1.45 8.67 28.37
C ALA A 493 -0.66 9.66 27.50
N GLU A 494 0.00 9.15 26.48
CA GLU A 494 0.76 9.90 25.47
C GLU A 494 -0.14 10.72 24.54
N HIS A 495 -1.38 10.27 24.32
CA HIS A 495 -2.38 10.88 23.43
C HIS A 495 -3.74 10.95 24.14
N PRO A 496 -3.92 11.82 25.17
CA PRO A 496 -5.06 11.77 26.09
C PRO A 496 -6.33 12.41 25.53
N VAL A 497 -6.63 12.22 24.25
CA VAL A 497 -7.77 12.83 23.57
C VAL A 497 -8.94 11.85 23.49
N LEU A 498 -10.05 12.19 24.14
CA LEU A 498 -11.33 11.48 23.98
C LEU A 498 -12.10 12.07 22.79
N ARG A 499 -12.44 11.19 21.84
CA ARG A 499 -13.09 11.58 20.57
C ARG A 499 -14.60 11.36 20.63
N PRO A 500 -15.42 12.18 19.95
CA PRO A 500 -16.82 11.86 19.74
C PRO A 500 -16.93 10.75 18.69
N HIS A 501 -17.64 9.66 19.01
CA HIS A 501 -17.89 8.55 18.11
C HIS A 501 -19.36 8.50 17.72
N ARG A 502 -19.64 8.11 16.47
CA ARG A 502 -20.93 7.59 16.04
C ARG A 502 -20.77 6.10 15.82
N LEU A 503 -21.44 5.27 16.60
CA LEU A 503 -21.30 3.82 16.54
C LEU A 503 -22.64 3.10 16.78
N ALA A 504 -22.64 1.80 16.51
CA ALA A 504 -23.71 0.90 16.88
C ALA A 504 -23.29 -0.08 17.96
N VAL A 505 -24.26 -0.52 18.77
CA VAL A 505 -24.11 -1.63 19.72
C VAL A 505 -25.07 -2.73 19.29
N GLY A 506 -24.52 -3.91 18.96
CA GLY A 506 -25.27 -5.10 18.55
C GLY A 506 -25.50 -6.08 19.68
N PHE A 507 -26.71 -6.63 19.77
CA PHE A 507 -27.05 -7.75 20.63
C PHE A 507 -27.11 -9.03 19.81
N TYR A 508 -26.36 -10.04 20.22
CA TYR A 508 -26.22 -11.30 19.51
C TYR A 508 -26.68 -12.47 20.37
N ASN A 509 -27.43 -13.37 19.78
CA ASN A 509 -27.94 -14.60 20.40
C ASN A 509 -27.84 -15.78 19.44
N GLU A 510 -27.92 -16.99 19.98
CA GLU A 510 -28.01 -18.21 19.19
C GLU A 510 -29.40 -18.32 18.54
N ASP A 511 -29.41 -18.49 17.21
CA ASP A 511 -30.63 -18.92 16.51
C ASP A 511 -30.81 -20.43 16.74
N ALA A 512 -31.89 -20.78 17.43
CA ALA A 512 -32.19 -22.17 17.80
C ALA A 512 -32.42 -23.09 16.58
N ALA A 513 -32.75 -22.55 15.40
CA ALA A 513 -32.99 -23.34 14.19
C ALA A 513 -31.70 -23.70 13.47
N THR A 514 -30.72 -22.80 13.44
CA THR A 514 -29.48 -22.96 12.70
C THR A 514 -28.26 -23.25 13.58
N GLY A 515 -28.36 -22.94 14.88
CA GLY A 515 -27.24 -22.96 15.81
C GLY A 515 -26.21 -21.85 15.58
N LYS A 516 -26.44 -20.92 14.65
CA LYS A 516 -25.58 -19.77 14.39
C LYS A 516 -25.83 -18.64 15.39
N ILE A 517 -24.83 -17.79 15.58
CA ILE A 517 -24.94 -16.59 16.39
C ILE A 517 -25.33 -15.43 15.45
N VAL A 518 -26.49 -14.84 15.71
CA VAL A 518 -27.10 -13.81 14.87
C VAL A 518 -27.41 -12.56 15.65
N ARG A 519 -27.35 -11.40 14.98
CA ARG A 519 -27.78 -10.12 15.55
C ARG A 519 -29.29 -10.10 15.74
N THR A 520 -29.73 -9.85 16.96
CA THR A 520 -31.15 -9.79 17.32
C THR A 520 -31.65 -8.36 17.52
N GLU A 521 -30.80 -7.46 17.95
CA GLU A 521 -31.10 -6.03 18.09
C GLU A 521 -29.84 -5.18 17.83
N GLN A 522 -30.03 -3.90 17.48
CA GLN A 522 -28.96 -2.94 17.29
C GLN A 522 -29.41 -1.54 17.78
N PHE A 523 -28.47 -0.79 18.36
CA PHE A 523 -28.67 0.57 18.85
C PHE A 523 -27.58 1.48 18.30
N GLU A 524 -27.94 2.45 17.46
CA GLU A 524 -27.02 3.51 17.03
C GLU A 524 -27.05 4.67 18.02
N LEU A 525 -25.88 5.18 18.39
CA LEU A 525 -25.76 6.29 19.33
C LEU A 525 -24.48 7.10 19.11
N ASP A 526 -24.49 8.31 19.63
CA ASP A 526 -23.29 9.13 19.77
C ASP A 526 -22.63 8.83 21.13
N VAL A 527 -21.32 8.59 21.12
CA VAL A 527 -20.50 8.43 22.32
C VAL A 527 -19.59 9.66 22.42
N ASP A 528 -19.70 10.39 23.53
CA ASP A 528 -18.87 11.57 23.79
C ASP A 528 -18.44 11.58 25.26
N GLY A 529 -17.19 11.95 25.49
CA GLY A 529 -16.57 11.95 26.82
C GLY A 529 -16.22 10.53 27.32
N GLU A 530 -15.98 10.43 28.64
CA GLU A 530 -15.46 9.21 29.27
C GLU A 530 -16.52 8.11 29.43
N THR A 531 -17.78 8.48 29.59
CA THR A 531 -18.87 7.53 29.89
C THR A 531 -20.13 7.86 29.10
N THR A 532 -20.70 6.84 28.45
CA THR A 532 -22.00 6.94 27.74
C THR A 532 -22.88 5.77 28.16
N ILE A 533 -24.12 6.04 28.55
CA ILE A 533 -25.14 5.02 28.86
C ILE A 533 -25.95 4.73 27.61
N VAL A 534 -26.10 3.44 27.29
CA VAL A 534 -26.99 2.98 26.20
C VAL A 534 -28.41 2.82 26.78
N GLU A 535 -29.12 3.93 26.89
CA GLU A 535 -30.48 4.00 27.53
C GLU A 535 -31.45 2.99 26.92
N ALA A 536 -31.38 2.79 25.60
CA ALA A 536 -32.28 1.89 24.88
C ALA A 536 -32.09 0.39 25.25
N ALA A 537 -31.03 0.03 25.92
CA ALA A 537 -30.75 -1.32 26.38
C ALA A 537 -31.41 -1.65 27.72
N ALA A 538 -31.77 -0.64 28.53
CA ALA A 538 -32.32 -0.83 29.87
C ALA A 538 -33.64 -1.61 29.83
N GLY A 539 -33.79 -2.60 30.73
CA GLY A 539 -34.94 -3.47 30.81
C GLY A 539 -35.06 -4.56 29.77
N LYS A 540 -34.16 -4.62 28.79
CA LYS A 540 -34.10 -5.72 27.81
C LYS A 540 -33.45 -6.97 28.42
N PRO A 541 -33.80 -8.16 27.95
CA PRO A 541 -33.07 -9.38 28.32
C PRO A 541 -31.59 -9.24 27.96
N ARG A 542 -30.70 -9.72 28.83
CA ARG A 542 -29.28 -9.81 28.53
C ARG A 542 -29.05 -10.74 27.32
N PRO A 543 -28.38 -10.28 26.23
CA PRO A 543 -28.03 -11.16 25.12
C PRO A 543 -26.84 -12.08 25.52
N ALA A 544 -26.59 -13.08 24.70
CA ALA A 544 -25.42 -13.94 24.87
C ALA A 544 -24.12 -13.17 24.62
N PHE A 545 -24.13 -12.19 23.69
CA PHE A 545 -22.97 -11.38 23.36
C PHE A 545 -23.40 -9.94 23.02
N VAL A 546 -22.62 -8.99 23.53
CA VAL A 546 -22.75 -7.55 23.21
C VAL A 546 -21.54 -7.12 22.38
N LEU A 547 -21.77 -6.69 21.14
CA LEU A 547 -20.75 -6.15 20.27
C LEU A 547 -20.85 -4.61 20.23
N VAL A 548 -19.84 -3.93 20.77
CA VAL A 548 -19.68 -2.49 20.55
C VAL A 548 -18.98 -2.24 19.22
N ASN A 549 -19.33 -1.16 18.55
CA ASN A 549 -18.92 -0.86 17.18
C ASN A 549 -19.41 -1.91 16.16
N ASP A 550 -20.63 -2.40 16.36
CA ASP A 550 -21.32 -3.24 15.39
C ASP A 550 -21.42 -2.52 14.02
N ASP A 551 -21.34 -3.25 12.90
CA ASP A 551 -21.18 -2.73 11.53
C ASP A 551 -19.90 -1.91 11.29
N ASP A 552 -18.96 -1.90 12.25
CA ASP A 552 -17.66 -1.23 12.15
C ASP A 552 -17.75 0.25 11.75
N LEU A 553 -18.63 1.00 12.43
CA LEU A 553 -18.95 2.39 12.07
C LEU A 553 -17.90 3.41 12.50
N THR A 554 -17.04 3.08 13.49
CA THR A 554 -16.03 3.99 14.02
C THR A 554 -14.66 3.33 14.11
N TYR A 555 -13.62 4.16 14.22
CA TYR A 555 -12.24 3.73 14.44
C TYR A 555 -11.92 3.74 15.94
N THR A 556 -11.83 2.55 16.55
CA THR A 556 -11.57 2.37 17.97
C THR A 556 -11.12 0.95 18.29
N LYS A 557 -10.39 0.77 19.39
CA LYS A 557 -10.16 -0.53 20.01
C LYS A 557 -11.37 -0.89 20.87
N ILE A 558 -11.66 -2.17 21.00
CA ILE A 558 -12.84 -2.68 21.72
C ILE A 558 -12.40 -3.53 22.90
N ARG A 559 -13.14 -3.44 24.03
CA ARG A 559 -13.02 -4.34 25.16
C ARG A 559 -14.41 -4.83 25.56
N PHE A 560 -14.55 -6.14 25.70
CA PHE A 560 -15.80 -6.79 26.04
C PHE A 560 -16.03 -6.82 27.56
N ASP A 561 -17.29 -6.93 28.01
CA ASP A 561 -17.57 -7.43 29.35
C ASP A 561 -17.17 -8.91 29.46
N ALA A 562 -16.92 -9.38 30.69
CA ALA A 562 -16.32 -10.71 30.93
C ALA A 562 -17.14 -11.88 30.37
N GLU A 563 -18.49 -11.81 30.42
CA GLU A 563 -19.36 -12.87 29.90
C GLU A 563 -19.41 -12.85 28.38
N SER A 564 -19.48 -11.66 27.77
CA SER A 564 -19.40 -11.47 26.30
C SER A 564 -18.04 -11.97 25.76
N GLN A 565 -16.94 -11.66 26.47
CA GLN A 565 -15.61 -12.15 26.08
C GLN A 565 -15.54 -13.68 26.09
N ALA A 566 -15.98 -14.32 27.20
CA ALA A 566 -15.96 -15.76 27.32
C ALA A 566 -16.89 -16.45 26.29
N PHE A 567 -18.06 -15.84 26.00
CA PHE A 567 -18.96 -16.33 24.98
C PHE A 567 -18.35 -16.24 23.58
N ALA A 568 -17.78 -15.09 23.21
CA ALA A 568 -17.17 -14.89 21.89
C ALA A 568 -15.95 -15.80 21.68
N GLU A 569 -15.07 -15.95 22.68
CA GLU A 569 -13.93 -16.87 22.60
C GLU A 569 -14.36 -18.31 22.28
N ALA A 570 -15.46 -18.76 22.89
CA ALA A 570 -15.96 -20.12 22.66
C ALA A 570 -16.74 -20.27 21.34
N ASN A 571 -17.36 -19.20 20.80
CA ASN A 571 -18.38 -19.28 19.77
C ASN A 571 -18.12 -18.42 18.52
N LEU A 572 -16.98 -17.71 18.42
CA LEU A 572 -16.70 -16.81 17.30
C LEU A 572 -16.88 -17.48 15.93
N HIS A 573 -16.48 -18.74 15.80
CA HIS A 573 -16.63 -19.58 14.63
C HIS A 573 -18.08 -19.86 14.21
N ARG A 574 -19.06 -19.51 15.05
CA ARG A 574 -20.50 -19.70 14.81
C ARG A 574 -21.23 -18.42 14.42
N PHE A 575 -20.55 -17.26 14.42
CA PHE A 575 -21.18 -16.00 14.04
C PHE A 575 -21.54 -16.05 12.55
N ASP A 576 -22.77 -15.64 12.19
CA ASP A 576 -23.24 -15.70 10.82
C ASP A 576 -22.72 -14.53 9.97
N ASP A 577 -22.66 -13.35 10.55
CA ASP A 577 -22.23 -12.12 9.87
C ASP A 577 -20.68 -12.04 9.81
N ALA A 578 -20.13 -11.89 8.59
CA ALA A 578 -18.68 -11.84 8.35
C ALA A 578 -18.02 -10.62 9.01
N LEU A 579 -18.66 -9.45 8.94
CA LEU A 579 -18.13 -8.23 9.54
C LEU A 579 -18.12 -8.31 11.07
N ALA A 580 -19.17 -8.86 11.69
CA ALA A 580 -19.21 -9.08 13.14
C ALA A 580 -18.12 -10.05 13.60
N ARG A 581 -17.82 -11.11 12.79
CA ARG A 581 -16.68 -12.01 13.05
C ARG A 581 -15.36 -11.27 12.99
N ALA A 582 -15.15 -10.49 11.93
CA ALA A 582 -13.93 -9.71 11.70
C ALA A 582 -13.67 -8.71 12.85
N VAL A 583 -14.67 -7.91 13.23
CA VAL A 583 -14.59 -6.92 14.33
C VAL A 583 -14.30 -7.61 15.66
N THR A 584 -14.98 -8.73 15.95
CA THR A 584 -14.78 -9.46 17.20
C THR A 584 -13.39 -10.11 17.26
N TRP A 585 -12.95 -10.72 16.15
CA TRP A 585 -11.62 -11.34 16.05
C TRP A 585 -10.51 -10.29 16.20
N LEU A 586 -10.65 -9.15 15.54
CA LEU A 586 -9.70 -8.03 15.61
C LEU A 586 -9.58 -7.49 17.05
N ALA A 587 -10.69 -7.46 17.81
CA ALA A 587 -10.65 -7.07 19.22
C ALA A 587 -9.80 -8.05 20.05
N PHE A 588 -9.92 -9.37 19.85
CA PHE A 588 -9.06 -10.37 20.51
C PHE A 588 -7.59 -10.25 20.09
N TRP A 589 -7.33 -9.96 18.81
CA TRP A 589 -5.98 -9.69 18.35
C TRP A 589 -5.36 -8.48 19.05
N ASP A 590 -6.10 -7.36 19.16
CA ASP A 590 -5.64 -6.18 19.89
C ASP A 590 -5.38 -6.48 21.36
N MET A 591 -6.27 -7.22 22.03
CA MET A 591 -6.08 -7.65 23.43
C MET A 591 -4.84 -8.52 23.60
N THR A 592 -4.56 -9.41 22.64
CA THR A 592 -3.36 -10.27 22.65
C THR A 592 -2.09 -9.41 22.52
N ARG A 593 -2.07 -8.48 21.58
CA ARG A 593 -0.95 -7.55 21.39
C ARG A 593 -0.74 -6.59 22.57
N ASP A 594 -1.78 -6.28 23.30
CA ASP A 594 -1.68 -5.40 24.49
C ASP A 594 -1.24 -6.15 25.76
N GLY A 595 -1.15 -7.48 25.72
CA GLY A 595 -0.85 -8.32 26.89
C GLY A 595 -2.04 -8.40 27.84
N GLU A 596 -3.25 -8.49 27.31
CA GLU A 596 -4.53 -8.57 28.05
C GLU A 596 -5.29 -9.86 27.75
N PHE A 597 -4.88 -10.62 26.72
CA PHE A 597 -5.43 -11.92 26.38
C PHE A 597 -4.31 -12.94 26.16
N PRO A 598 -4.41 -14.17 26.70
CA PRO A 598 -3.35 -15.17 26.62
C PRO A 598 -3.05 -15.62 25.18
N ALA A 599 -1.78 -15.63 24.79
CA ALA A 599 -1.31 -15.98 23.46
C ALA A 599 -1.76 -17.38 23.01
N GLU A 600 -1.61 -18.40 23.87
CA GLU A 600 -2.02 -19.78 23.55
C GLU A 600 -3.54 -19.87 23.33
N ARG A 601 -4.36 -19.17 24.13
CA ARG A 601 -5.82 -19.12 23.94
C ARG A 601 -6.22 -18.43 22.63
N PHE A 602 -5.48 -17.39 22.24
CA PHE A 602 -5.68 -16.74 20.93
C PHE A 602 -5.38 -17.70 19.78
N VAL A 603 -4.29 -18.48 19.87
CA VAL A 603 -3.95 -19.51 18.87
C VAL A 603 -5.08 -20.54 18.78
N ASP A 604 -5.52 -21.11 19.91
CA ASP A 604 -6.59 -22.12 19.92
C ASP A 604 -7.93 -21.58 19.40
N MET A 605 -8.29 -20.33 19.74
CA MET A 605 -9.48 -19.67 19.23
C MET A 605 -9.40 -19.48 17.71
N THR A 606 -8.24 -19.05 17.21
CA THR A 606 -8.01 -18.81 15.77
C THR A 606 -8.07 -20.13 15.00
N LEU A 607 -7.47 -21.22 15.49
CA LEU A 607 -7.59 -22.55 14.85
C LEU A 607 -9.05 -23.00 14.75
N ARG A 608 -9.89 -22.75 15.77
CA ARG A 608 -11.33 -23.04 15.69
C ARG A 608 -12.05 -22.16 14.66
N LEU A 609 -11.68 -20.88 14.55
CA LEU A 609 -12.22 -19.97 13.54
C LEU A 609 -11.89 -20.47 12.13
N LEU A 610 -10.63 -20.79 11.85
CA LEU A 610 -10.14 -21.27 10.55
C LEU A 610 -10.88 -22.54 10.05
N ALA A 611 -11.46 -23.34 10.95
CA ALA A 611 -12.26 -24.50 10.55
C ALA A 611 -13.59 -24.15 9.86
N THR A 612 -14.06 -22.93 9.99
CA THR A 612 -15.40 -22.51 9.51
C THR A 612 -15.43 -21.14 8.81
N GLU A 613 -14.36 -20.36 8.84
CA GLU A 613 -14.30 -19.06 8.19
C GLU A 613 -14.36 -19.22 6.68
N THR A 614 -15.16 -18.40 6.04
CA THR A 614 -15.39 -18.40 4.58
C THR A 614 -14.97 -17.10 3.92
N GLU A 615 -14.74 -16.03 4.69
CA GLU A 615 -14.23 -14.78 4.14
C GLU A 615 -12.69 -14.90 4.03
N SER A 616 -12.19 -14.88 2.78
CA SER A 616 -10.81 -15.23 2.43
C SER A 616 -9.76 -14.30 3.06
N THR A 617 -10.05 -13.01 3.16
CA THR A 617 -9.13 -12.02 3.72
C THR A 617 -9.03 -12.16 5.25
N THR A 618 -10.16 -12.30 5.95
CA THR A 618 -10.19 -12.60 7.40
C THR A 618 -9.42 -13.88 7.69
N PHE A 619 -9.61 -14.91 6.86
CA PHE A 619 -8.88 -16.17 6.96
C PHE A 619 -7.36 -15.97 6.85
N ARG A 620 -6.92 -15.25 5.83
CA ARG A 620 -5.50 -14.94 5.57
C ARG A 620 -4.87 -14.16 6.73
N TYR A 621 -5.55 -13.12 7.22
CA TYR A 621 -5.04 -12.32 8.34
C TYR A 621 -5.06 -13.08 9.65
N ALA A 622 -6.05 -13.96 9.87
CA ALA A 622 -6.09 -14.85 11.01
C ALA A 622 -4.86 -15.78 11.05
N LEU A 623 -4.48 -16.36 9.91
CA LEU A 623 -3.24 -17.15 9.78
C LEU A 623 -1.99 -16.32 10.10
N ALA A 624 -1.87 -15.10 9.56
CA ALA A 624 -0.70 -14.25 9.78
C ALA A 624 -0.55 -13.81 11.24
N CYS A 625 -1.66 -13.42 11.89
CA CYS A 625 -1.63 -13.02 13.31
C CYS A 625 -1.40 -14.21 14.24
N MET A 626 -1.93 -15.38 13.89
CA MET A 626 -1.64 -16.63 14.62
C MET A 626 -0.15 -16.99 14.50
N SER A 627 0.44 -16.85 13.31
CA SER A 627 1.88 -17.06 13.11
C SER A 627 2.72 -16.10 13.96
N THR A 628 2.40 -14.80 13.92
CA THR A 628 3.06 -13.81 14.79
C THR A 628 2.95 -14.18 16.27
N THR A 629 1.78 -14.59 16.71
CA THR A 629 1.54 -14.99 18.11
C THR A 629 2.36 -16.20 18.48
N ALA A 630 2.35 -17.26 17.68
CA ALA A 630 3.06 -18.50 17.95
C ALA A 630 4.59 -18.30 17.99
N HIS A 631 5.16 -17.52 17.05
CA HIS A 631 6.60 -17.32 16.97
C HIS A 631 7.13 -16.27 17.96
N HIS A 632 6.37 -15.21 18.24
CA HIS A 632 6.90 -14.06 18.97
C HIS A 632 6.27 -13.84 20.36
N TYR A 633 4.99 -14.18 20.57
CA TYR A 633 4.26 -13.81 21.79
C TYR A 633 4.12 -14.94 22.81
N VAL A 634 4.09 -16.20 22.37
CA VAL A 634 4.09 -17.36 23.27
C VAL A 634 5.35 -17.38 24.12
N ALA A 635 5.21 -17.75 25.41
CA ALA A 635 6.34 -17.91 26.33
C ALA A 635 7.41 -18.86 25.73
N PRO A 636 8.70 -18.53 25.79
CA PRO A 636 9.76 -19.29 25.11
C PRO A 636 9.77 -20.78 25.47
N ALA A 637 9.45 -21.11 26.71
CA ALA A 637 9.41 -22.50 27.18
C ALA A 637 8.26 -23.35 26.58
N ARG A 638 7.26 -22.71 25.99
CA ARG A 638 6.07 -23.34 25.41
C ARG A 638 6.04 -23.29 23.89
N ARG A 639 6.91 -22.43 23.29
CA ARG A 639 6.87 -22.09 21.87
C ARG A 639 6.93 -23.29 20.95
N ASP A 640 7.89 -24.19 21.14
CA ASP A 640 8.07 -25.35 20.27
C ASP A 640 6.87 -26.31 20.32
N ASP A 641 6.23 -26.46 21.50
CA ASP A 641 5.01 -27.25 21.62
C ASP A 641 3.84 -26.63 20.87
N VAL A 642 3.69 -25.30 20.96
CA VAL A 642 2.64 -24.55 20.25
C VAL A 642 2.87 -24.58 18.74
N LEU A 643 4.09 -24.38 18.26
CA LEU A 643 4.41 -24.45 16.82
C LEU A 643 4.10 -25.83 16.24
N ARG A 644 4.48 -26.92 16.94
CA ARG A 644 4.14 -28.29 16.50
C ARG A 644 2.63 -28.52 16.51
N HIS A 645 1.91 -28.01 17.52
CA HIS A 645 0.45 -28.10 17.58
C HIS A 645 -0.19 -27.39 16.38
N VAL A 646 0.19 -26.16 16.11
CA VAL A 646 -0.32 -25.38 14.96
C VAL A 646 -0.05 -26.09 13.64
N ALA A 647 1.17 -26.57 13.43
CA ALA A 647 1.53 -27.32 12.21
C ALA A 647 0.64 -28.56 12.00
N ALA A 648 0.44 -29.35 13.07
CA ALA A 648 -0.39 -30.55 13.01
C ALA A 648 -1.88 -30.23 12.73
N GLU A 649 -2.42 -29.18 13.36
CA GLU A 649 -3.81 -28.76 13.14
C GLU A 649 -4.00 -28.17 11.74
N LEU A 650 -3.07 -27.33 11.23
CA LEU A 650 -3.13 -26.80 9.87
C LEU A 650 -3.14 -27.94 8.83
N TRP A 651 -2.29 -28.96 9.01
CA TRP A 651 -2.28 -30.11 8.12
C TRP A 651 -3.58 -30.91 8.20
N THR A 652 -4.14 -31.06 9.38
CA THR A 652 -5.43 -31.72 9.62
C THR A 652 -6.57 -30.97 8.93
N LEU A 653 -6.64 -29.66 9.13
CA LEU A 653 -7.62 -28.78 8.50
C LEU A 653 -7.49 -28.79 6.97
N ALA A 654 -6.26 -28.74 6.44
CA ALA A 654 -6.00 -28.79 5.00
C ALA A 654 -6.53 -30.08 4.33
N ASN A 655 -6.39 -31.21 5.04
CA ASN A 655 -6.92 -32.50 4.56
C ASN A 655 -8.45 -32.61 4.71
N ALA A 656 -9.07 -31.85 5.61
CA ALA A 656 -10.52 -31.85 5.82
C ALA A 656 -11.24 -30.78 4.97
N ALA A 657 -10.52 -29.79 4.47
CA ALA A 657 -11.10 -28.71 3.65
C ALA A 657 -11.70 -29.23 2.34
N GLU A 658 -12.64 -28.48 1.79
CA GLU A 658 -13.22 -28.77 0.48
C GLU A 658 -12.11 -28.84 -0.60
N ALA A 659 -12.17 -29.89 -1.41
CA ALA A 659 -11.17 -30.17 -2.43
C ALA A 659 -11.01 -29.01 -3.41
N GLY A 660 -9.81 -28.49 -3.57
CA GLY A 660 -9.46 -27.38 -4.47
C GLY A 660 -10.00 -26.02 -4.03
N SER A 661 -10.54 -25.90 -2.80
CA SER A 661 -11.02 -24.62 -2.27
C SER A 661 -9.89 -23.64 -1.99
N ASP A 662 -10.24 -22.36 -1.86
CA ASP A 662 -9.35 -21.30 -1.41
C ASP A 662 -8.82 -21.59 0.01
N THR A 663 -9.69 -22.03 0.91
CA THR A 663 -9.34 -22.46 2.28
C THR A 663 -8.27 -23.54 2.28
N GLN A 664 -8.42 -24.60 1.46
CA GLN A 664 -7.42 -25.67 1.35
C GLN A 664 -6.06 -25.11 0.89
N PHE A 665 -6.06 -24.25 -0.12
CA PHE A 665 -4.85 -23.63 -0.65
C PHE A 665 -4.14 -22.79 0.43
N GLN A 666 -4.88 -21.94 1.15
CA GLN A 666 -4.32 -21.10 2.23
C GLN A 666 -3.77 -21.94 3.39
N LEU A 667 -4.47 -23.01 3.80
CA LEU A 667 -4.03 -23.90 4.90
C LEU A 667 -2.73 -24.63 4.56
N VAL A 668 -2.60 -25.16 3.33
CA VAL A 668 -1.35 -25.83 2.90
C VAL A 668 -0.21 -24.81 2.80
N THR A 669 -0.47 -23.62 2.27
CA THR A 669 0.53 -22.52 2.22
C THR A 669 1.00 -22.15 3.63
N ALA A 670 0.07 -22.00 4.57
CA ALA A 670 0.41 -21.70 5.96
C ALA A 670 1.20 -22.83 6.61
N TYR A 671 0.79 -24.10 6.44
CA TYR A 671 1.51 -25.26 6.94
C TYR A 671 2.98 -25.28 6.52
N LEU A 672 3.27 -24.91 5.26
CA LEU A 672 4.63 -24.85 4.73
C LEU A 672 5.52 -23.80 5.43
N GLY A 673 4.94 -22.83 6.13
CA GLY A 673 5.64 -21.85 6.96
C GLY A 673 6.02 -22.33 8.38
N TYR A 674 5.60 -23.56 8.79
CA TYR A 674 5.85 -24.12 10.12
C TYR A 674 6.85 -25.29 10.11
N GLY A 675 7.67 -25.43 9.07
CA GLY A 675 8.70 -26.46 9.02
C GLY A 675 9.81 -26.24 10.05
N GLU A 676 10.20 -27.30 10.76
CA GLU A 676 11.38 -27.33 11.63
C GLU A 676 12.45 -28.24 11.01
N GLU A 677 13.73 -27.88 11.16
CA GLU A 677 14.86 -28.69 10.71
C GLU A 677 14.87 -30.04 11.44
N GLY A 678 14.93 -31.13 10.67
CA GLY A 678 14.87 -32.50 11.19
C GLY A 678 13.46 -33.03 11.43
N ASP A 679 12.39 -32.27 11.13
CA ASP A 679 11.03 -32.80 11.12
C ASP A 679 10.81 -33.67 9.87
N ALA A 680 10.90 -35.00 10.06
CA ALA A 680 10.75 -35.96 8.99
C ALA A 680 9.32 -35.99 8.40
N ALA A 681 8.28 -35.65 9.17
CA ALA A 681 6.90 -35.62 8.67
C ALA A 681 6.68 -34.39 7.78
N PHE A 682 7.18 -33.23 8.19
CA PHE A 682 7.15 -32.03 7.36
C PHE A 682 7.92 -32.25 6.06
N ALA A 683 9.17 -32.71 6.14
CA ALA A 683 9.99 -32.97 4.96
C ALA A 683 9.32 -33.95 3.98
N ALA A 684 8.77 -35.05 4.51
CA ALA A 684 8.06 -36.05 3.70
C ALA A 684 6.81 -35.46 3.00
N ASN A 685 6.02 -34.65 3.72
CA ASN A 685 4.85 -33.99 3.15
C ASN A 685 5.24 -32.96 2.06
N ALA A 686 6.22 -32.10 2.35
CA ALA A 686 6.65 -31.06 1.40
C ALA A 686 7.29 -31.66 0.15
N HIS A 687 8.21 -32.62 0.28
CA HIS A 687 8.76 -33.37 -0.88
C HIS A 687 7.66 -34.14 -1.63
N GLY A 688 6.75 -34.78 -0.88
CA GLY A 688 5.65 -35.54 -1.46
C GLY A 688 4.66 -34.68 -2.26
N LEU A 689 4.39 -33.43 -1.81
CA LEU A 689 3.61 -32.45 -2.58
C LEU A 689 4.34 -32.09 -3.88
N LEU A 690 5.66 -31.86 -3.82
CA LEU A 690 6.47 -31.46 -4.95
C LEU A 690 6.59 -32.56 -6.02
N ASP A 691 6.76 -33.83 -5.62
CA ASP A 691 6.92 -34.96 -6.53
C ASP A 691 5.59 -35.68 -6.85
N GLY A 692 4.50 -35.30 -6.18
CA GLY A 692 3.14 -35.84 -6.37
C GLY A 692 2.89 -37.16 -5.69
N THR A 693 3.75 -37.62 -4.74
CA THR A 693 3.52 -38.82 -3.91
C THR A 693 2.55 -38.52 -2.75
N VAL A 694 2.52 -37.28 -2.25
CA VAL A 694 1.46 -36.75 -1.38
C VAL A 694 0.53 -35.92 -2.23
N ARG A 695 -0.77 -36.20 -2.17
CA ARG A 695 -1.79 -35.47 -2.94
C ARG A 695 -2.97 -35.12 -2.06
N LEU A 696 -3.34 -33.87 -2.00
CA LEU A 696 -4.63 -33.44 -1.52
C LEU A 696 -5.56 -33.28 -2.74
N GLU A 697 -6.76 -33.88 -2.66
CA GLU A 697 -7.71 -33.83 -3.78
C GLU A 697 -8.03 -32.37 -4.12
N GLY A 698 -7.99 -32.03 -5.43
CA GLY A 698 -8.27 -30.70 -5.94
C GLY A 698 -7.16 -29.65 -5.76
N LEU A 699 -6.13 -29.91 -4.97
CA LEU A 699 -5.00 -28.99 -4.82
C LEU A 699 -4.10 -29.09 -6.05
N GLU A 700 -3.97 -27.99 -6.78
CA GLU A 700 -3.07 -27.86 -7.93
C GLU A 700 -1.71 -27.31 -7.49
N ILE A 701 -0.63 -28.03 -7.81
CA ILE A 701 0.75 -27.58 -7.60
C ILE A 701 1.23 -26.91 -8.89
N ASP A 702 0.94 -25.63 -9.04
CA ASP A 702 1.38 -24.83 -10.16
C ASP A 702 2.79 -24.25 -9.98
N ASN A 703 3.20 -23.30 -10.83
CA ASN A 703 4.54 -22.69 -10.77
C ASN A 703 4.81 -22.01 -9.43
N ASN A 704 3.92 -21.14 -9.00
CA ASN A 704 4.14 -20.31 -7.80
C ASN A 704 4.06 -21.16 -6.54
N PHE A 705 3.13 -22.12 -6.51
CA PHE A 705 3.03 -23.05 -5.39
C PHE A 705 4.27 -23.99 -5.32
N THR A 706 4.81 -24.39 -6.47
CA THR A 706 6.10 -25.11 -6.52
C THR A 706 7.21 -24.32 -5.84
N TRP A 707 7.33 -23.01 -6.09
CA TRP A 707 8.33 -22.16 -5.46
C TRP A 707 8.07 -21.95 -3.97
N THR A 708 6.81 -21.91 -3.55
CA THR A 708 6.46 -21.90 -2.11
C THR A 708 6.98 -23.15 -1.41
N ILE A 709 6.81 -24.33 -2.02
CA ILE A 709 7.34 -25.60 -1.49
C ILE A 709 8.88 -25.58 -1.50
N VAL A 710 9.52 -25.12 -2.57
CA VAL A 710 10.98 -25.01 -2.65
C VAL A 710 11.52 -24.12 -1.53
N GLN A 711 10.91 -22.96 -1.29
CA GLN A 711 11.31 -22.05 -0.22
C GLN A 711 11.11 -22.68 1.18
N ALA A 712 10.02 -23.41 1.38
CA ALA A 712 9.79 -24.15 2.60
C ALA A 712 10.87 -25.22 2.85
N LEU A 713 11.26 -25.96 1.83
CA LEU A 713 12.31 -26.99 1.92
C LEU A 713 13.72 -26.39 2.11
N THR A 714 14.02 -25.26 1.47
CA THR A 714 15.30 -24.55 1.71
C THR A 714 15.40 -23.98 3.11
N SER A 715 14.28 -23.49 3.69
CA SER A 715 14.26 -22.93 5.06
C SER A 715 14.55 -23.96 6.17
N VAL A 716 14.47 -25.25 5.84
CA VAL A 716 14.78 -26.37 6.75
C VAL A 716 15.95 -27.23 6.25
N ASN A 717 16.75 -26.73 5.30
CA ASN A 717 17.92 -27.39 4.71
C ASN A 717 17.65 -28.74 4.00
N GLU A 718 16.43 -28.97 3.54
CA GLU A 718 16.05 -30.15 2.77
C GLU A 718 16.29 -29.98 1.26
N MET A 719 16.62 -28.74 0.81
CA MET A 719 17.05 -28.39 -0.55
C MET A 719 18.29 -27.50 -0.54
N THR A 720 19.09 -27.61 -1.59
CA THR A 720 20.37 -26.95 -1.78
C THR A 720 20.29 -25.88 -2.89
N ASN A 721 21.36 -25.08 -3.08
CA ASN A 721 21.49 -24.15 -4.20
C ASN A 721 21.38 -24.87 -5.56
N ASP A 722 21.94 -26.08 -5.68
CA ASP A 722 21.87 -26.86 -6.93
C ASP A 722 20.41 -27.24 -7.25
N ASP A 723 19.59 -27.53 -6.24
CA ASP A 723 18.14 -27.80 -6.41
C ASP A 723 17.38 -26.56 -6.85
N VAL A 724 17.70 -25.39 -6.27
CA VAL A 724 17.13 -24.10 -6.68
C VAL A 724 17.51 -23.77 -8.13
N ASP A 725 18.79 -23.97 -8.51
CA ASP A 725 19.26 -23.77 -9.88
C ASP A 725 18.55 -24.70 -10.87
N ALA A 726 18.38 -25.97 -10.49
CA ALA A 726 17.67 -26.95 -11.31
C ALA A 726 16.17 -26.61 -11.48
N GLN A 727 15.55 -26.01 -10.46
CA GLN A 727 14.18 -25.54 -10.54
C GLN A 727 14.07 -24.31 -11.45
N LEU A 728 14.94 -23.32 -11.29
CA LEU A 728 14.96 -22.11 -12.11
C LEU A 728 15.19 -22.42 -13.60
N ALA A 729 16.07 -23.35 -13.89
CA ALA A 729 16.38 -23.78 -15.26
C ALA A 729 15.20 -24.40 -16.01
N LYS A 730 14.13 -24.84 -15.31
CA LYS A 730 12.91 -25.38 -15.96
C LYS A 730 12.10 -24.28 -16.66
N LYS A 731 12.03 -23.08 -16.08
CA LYS A 731 11.34 -21.90 -16.63
C LYS A 731 11.98 -20.65 -16.03
N GLU A 732 12.76 -19.91 -16.80
CA GLU A 732 13.38 -18.67 -16.33
C GLU A 732 12.52 -17.47 -16.72
N THR A 733 11.87 -16.88 -15.71
CA THR A 733 11.04 -15.66 -15.81
C THR A 733 11.53 -14.64 -14.78
N THR A 734 11.08 -13.39 -14.88
CA THR A 734 11.35 -12.36 -13.87
C THR A 734 10.96 -12.87 -12.48
N GLU A 735 9.71 -13.31 -12.33
CA GLU A 735 9.15 -13.82 -11.08
C GLU A 735 9.92 -15.04 -10.54
N ASN A 736 10.28 -16.01 -11.40
CA ASN A 736 11.04 -17.19 -10.96
C ASN A 736 12.47 -16.84 -10.52
N ARG A 737 13.10 -15.82 -11.09
CA ARG A 737 14.38 -15.27 -10.58
C ARG A 737 14.22 -14.71 -9.17
N GLU A 738 13.15 -13.95 -8.90
CA GLU A 738 12.85 -13.42 -7.59
C GLU A 738 12.64 -14.55 -6.57
N PHE A 739 11.82 -15.55 -6.90
CA PHE A 739 11.64 -16.74 -6.04
C PHE A 739 12.97 -17.47 -5.77
N ALA A 740 13.84 -17.61 -6.76
CA ALA A 740 15.14 -18.26 -6.58
C ALA A 740 16.05 -17.46 -5.63
N TYR A 741 16.06 -16.13 -5.72
CA TYR A 741 16.78 -15.27 -4.76
C TYR A 741 16.23 -15.44 -3.34
N GLY A 742 14.92 -15.42 -3.17
CA GLY A 742 14.25 -15.65 -1.88
C GLY A 742 14.56 -17.02 -1.29
N ALA A 743 14.47 -18.08 -2.10
CA ALA A 743 14.76 -19.45 -1.67
C ALA A 743 16.21 -19.64 -1.22
N ARG A 744 17.20 -19.05 -1.93
CA ARG A 744 18.62 -19.07 -1.51
C ARG A 744 18.83 -18.33 -0.20
N ALA A 745 18.20 -17.17 -0.03
CA ALA A 745 18.32 -16.36 1.17
C ALA A 745 17.63 -17.01 2.40
N SER A 746 16.61 -17.85 2.18
CA SER A 746 15.86 -18.54 3.24
C SER A 746 16.58 -19.78 3.81
N MET A 747 17.64 -20.28 3.16
CA MET A 747 18.37 -21.45 3.67
C MET A 747 18.83 -21.24 5.13
N ALA A 748 18.60 -22.26 5.97
CA ALA A 748 18.89 -22.20 7.39
C ALA A 748 20.37 -22.46 7.72
N THR A 749 21.29 -21.75 7.04
CA THR A 749 22.73 -21.82 7.25
C THR A 749 23.36 -20.45 7.44
N ALA A 750 24.45 -20.37 8.21
CA ALA A 750 25.18 -19.11 8.41
C ALA A 750 25.72 -18.55 7.08
N GLU A 751 26.18 -19.43 6.17
CA GLU A 751 26.69 -19.06 4.85
C GLU A 751 25.61 -18.42 3.99
N ALA A 752 24.37 -18.94 4.01
CA ALA A 752 23.27 -18.37 3.24
C ALA A 752 22.86 -17.00 3.80
N LYS A 753 22.85 -16.82 5.11
CA LYS A 753 22.54 -15.52 5.74
C LYS A 753 23.61 -14.47 5.45
N GLU A 754 24.89 -14.82 5.49
CA GLU A 754 25.99 -13.92 5.08
C GLU A 754 25.94 -13.62 3.58
N TRP A 755 25.59 -14.59 2.72
CA TRP A 755 25.39 -14.38 1.30
C TRP A 755 24.24 -13.39 1.05
N ALA A 756 23.07 -13.60 1.68
CA ALA A 756 21.90 -12.73 1.53
C ALA A 756 22.22 -11.30 1.98
N TRP A 757 22.90 -11.14 3.11
CA TRP A 757 23.37 -9.84 3.62
C TRP A 757 24.29 -9.14 2.61
N GLY A 758 25.25 -9.86 2.04
CA GLY A 758 26.17 -9.33 1.04
C GLY A 758 25.49 -8.93 -0.26
N GLN A 759 24.53 -9.76 -0.74
CA GLN A 759 23.71 -9.44 -1.93
C GLN A 759 22.89 -8.17 -1.71
N ALA A 760 22.18 -8.08 -0.60
CA ALA A 760 21.32 -6.97 -0.28
C ALA A 760 22.07 -5.62 -0.21
N LEU A 761 23.26 -5.60 0.36
CA LEU A 761 24.01 -4.37 0.56
C LEU A 761 24.89 -3.96 -0.63
N HIS A 762 25.49 -4.92 -1.32
CA HIS A 762 26.63 -4.66 -2.21
C HIS A 762 26.42 -5.11 -3.66
N ASN A 763 25.28 -5.70 -3.99
CA ASN A 763 24.97 -6.08 -5.36
C ASN A 763 24.02 -5.06 -6.00
N ASP A 764 24.58 -4.05 -6.68
CA ASP A 764 23.84 -3.00 -7.35
C ASP A 764 23.20 -3.45 -8.70
N GLU A 765 23.43 -4.71 -9.11
CA GLU A 765 22.79 -5.31 -10.30
C GLU A 765 21.39 -5.87 -9.98
N LEU A 766 21.04 -6.05 -8.69
CA LEU A 766 19.71 -6.52 -8.29
C LEU A 766 18.66 -5.46 -8.59
N THR A 767 17.53 -5.90 -9.13
CA THR A 767 16.35 -5.06 -9.22
C THR A 767 15.71 -4.90 -7.83
N ASN A 768 14.80 -3.92 -7.68
CA ASN A 768 14.03 -3.72 -6.44
C ASN A 768 13.36 -5.03 -5.98
N SER A 769 12.63 -5.72 -6.86
CA SER A 769 11.94 -6.98 -6.52
C SER A 769 12.88 -8.11 -6.10
N GLN A 770 14.05 -8.23 -6.76
CA GLN A 770 15.06 -9.21 -6.37
C GLN A 770 15.70 -8.88 -5.01
N LEU A 771 15.96 -7.60 -4.75
CA LEU A 771 16.48 -7.12 -3.48
C LEU A 771 15.49 -7.38 -2.34
N GLU A 772 14.20 -7.09 -2.55
CA GLU A 772 13.14 -7.42 -1.61
C GLU A 772 13.02 -8.94 -1.37
N ALA A 773 13.13 -9.75 -2.42
CA ALA A 773 13.09 -11.22 -2.29
C ALA A 773 14.25 -11.74 -1.43
N VAL A 774 15.47 -11.20 -1.61
CA VAL A 774 16.63 -11.50 -0.77
C VAL A 774 16.38 -11.10 0.69
N ALA A 775 15.89 -9.88 0.93
CA ALA A 775 15.63 -9.37 2.26
C ALA A 775 14.55 -10.17 2.99
N ARG A 776 13.43 -10.49 2.31
CA ARG A 776 12.38 -11.38 2.86
C ARG A 776 12.90 -12.80 3.14
N GLY A 777 13.70 -13.38 2.24
CA GLY A 777 14.29 -14.69 2.45
C GLY A 777 15.27 -14.72 3.61
N PHE A 778 16.05 -13.65 3.82
CA PHE A 778 16.94 -13.52 4.98
C PHE A 778 16.17 -13.65 6.30
N SER A 779 15.04 -12.97 6.45
CA SER A 779 14.22 -12.98 7.67
C SER A 779 13.18 -14.11 7.73
N ALA A 780 13.01 -14.93 6.68
CA ALA A 780 12.01 -15.99 6.65
C ALA A 780 12.31 -17.19 7.56
N THR A 781 13.55 -17.34 8.05
CA THR A 781 13.99 -18.49 8.83
C THR A 781 13.84 -18.19 10.34
N PRO A 782 12.95 -18.85 11.09
CA PRO A 782 12.66 -18.51 12.49
C PRO A 782 13.69 -19.11 13.47
N ARG A 783 14.99 -18.87 13.21
CA ARG A 783 16.16 -19.39 13.93
C ARG A 783 16.93 -18.27 14.62
N SER A 784 16.84 -18.23 15.95
CA SER A 784 17.54 -17.24 16.78
C SER A 784 19.06 -17.30 16.61
N ASP A 785 19.66 -18.49 16.55
CA ASP A 785 21.09 -18.69 16.39
C ASP A 785 21.65 -18.15 15.04
N LEU A 786 20.81 -18.11 14.02
CA LEU A 786 21.14 -17.54 12.71
C LEU A 786 20.88 -16.03 12.64
N ALA A 787 19.95 -15.50 13.43
CA ALA A 787 19.62 -14.07 13.47
C ALA A 787 20.54 -13.27 14.41
N GLU A 788 20.94 -13.86 15.55
CA GLU A 788 21.72 -13.20 16.60
C GLU A 788 23.05 -12.56 16.10
N PRO A 789 23.84 -13.19 15.18
CA PRO A 789 25.06 -12.58 14.67
C PRO A 789 24.84 -11.26 13.90
N PHE A 790 23.60 -11.02 13.44
CA PHE A 790 23.24 -9.82 12.66
C PHE A 790 22.65 -8.70 13.52
N ALA A 791 22.36 -8.93 14.81
CA ALA A 791 21.78 -7.92 15.68
C ALA A 791 22.63 -6.65 15.75
N ALA A 792 23.94 -6.78 16.02
CA ALA A 792 24.85 -5.63 16.03
C ALA A 792 25.14 -5.11 14.60
N LYS A 793 25.39 -6.01 13.64
CA LYS A 793 25.66 -5.65 12.24
C LYS A 793 24.55 -4.79 11.63
N TYR A 794 23.29 -5.04 11.99
CA TYR A 794 22.16 -4.28 11.50
C TYR A 794 22.31 -2.80 11.84
N PHE A 795 22.48 -2.47 13.11
CA PHE A 795 22.60 -1.08 13.55
C PHE A 795 23.89 -0.39 13.05
N GLU A 796 24.97 -1.15 12.86
CA GLU A 796 26.20 -0.64 12.23
C GLU A 796 26.03 -0.30 10.75
N THR A 797 25.02 -0.85 10.08
CA THR A 797 24.79 -0.71 8.63
C THR A 797 23.75 0.36 8.28
N VAL A 798 22.89 0.77 9.22
CA VAL A 798 21.76 1.69 9.01
C VAL A 798 22.17 2.96 8.26
N ASP A 799 23.19 3.67 8.75
CA ASP A 799 23.63 4.94 8.16
C ASP A 799 24.17 4.77 6.74
N TRP A 800 24.87 3.65 6.50
CA TRP A 800 25.36 3.35 5.16
C TRP A 800 24.23 3.10 4.17
N VAL A 801 23.23 2.32 4.56
CA VAL A 801 22.04 2.04 3.72
C VAL A 801 21.36 3.34 3.36
N TRP A 802 21.09 4.19 4.36
CA TRP A 802 20.41 5.48 4.15
C TRP A 802 21.18 6.43 3.24
N ALA A 803 22.52 6.45 3.33
CA ALA A 803 23.37 7.30 2.51
C ALA A 803 23.55 6.82 1.06
N ASN A 804 23.39 5.51 0.79
CA ASN A 804 23.79 4.91 -0.49
C ASN A 804 22.64 4.31 -1.30
N LYS A 805 21.44 4.17 -0.73
CA LYS A 805 20.27 3.61 -1.42
C LYS A 805 19.18 4.70 -1.60
N THR A 806 18.29 4.50 -2.56
CA THR A 806 17.09 5.34 -2.67
C THR A 806 16.16 5.07 -1.48
N TYR A 807 15.15 5.92 -1.24
CA TYR A 807 14.26 5.75 -0.11
C TYR A 807 13.61 4.36 -0.08
N HIS A 808 12.97 3.95 -1.18
CA HIS A 808 12.27 2.64 -1.25
C HIS A 808 13.22 1.46 -1.05
N MET A 809 14.45 1.55 -1.59
CA MET A 809 15.45 0.51 -1.37
C MET A 809 15.96 0.50 0.07
N ALA A 810 16.15 1.67 0.67
CA ALA A 810 16.56 1.78 2.07
C ALA A 810 15.47 1.23 3.01
N GLU A 811 14.21 1.57 2.77
CA GLU A 811 13.06 1.03 3.52
C GLU A 811 12.96 -0.49 3.41
N ALA A 812 13.01 -1.04 2.19
CA ALA A 812 12.96 -2.48 1.95
C ALA A 812 14.09 -3.23 2.66
N LEU A 813 15.30 -2.68 2.64
CA LEU A 813 16.46 -3.26 3.33
C LEU A 813 16.36 -3.15 4.84
N LEU A 814 16.05 -1.97 5.37
CA LEU A 814 15.99 -1.75 6.82
C LEU A 814 14.87 -2.56 7.48
N ASN A 815 13.74 -2.74 6.78
CA ASN A 815 12.65 -3.59 7.28
C ASN A 815 12.96 -5.08 7.07
N GLY A 816 13.43 -5.48 5.89
CA GLY A 816 13.61 -6.88 5.53
C GLY A 816 14.86 -7.53 6.15
N LEU A 817 15.89 -6.76 6.49
CA LEU A 817 17.11 -7.27 7.14
C LEU A 817 17.07 -7.14 8.68
N TYR A 818 15.99 -6.59 9.26
CA TYR A 818 15.85 -6.53 10.71
C TYR A 818 15.81 -7.95 11.30
N PRO A 819 16.75 -8.33 12.18
CA PRO A 819 16.88 -9.71 12.62
C PRO A 819 15.87 -10.05 13.75
N GLY A 820 14.57 -9.96 13.46
CA GLY A 820 13.46 -10.06 14.42
C GLY A 820 13.38 -11.37 15.22
N TYR A 821 14.11 -12.41 14.81
CA TYR A 821 14.23 -13.66 15.56
C TYR A 821 15.43 -13.70 16.52
N ALA A 822 16.30 -12.68 16.53
CA ALA A 822 17.31 -12.52 17.58
C ALA A 822 16.63 -12.23 18.93
N ASP A 823 17.41 -12.27 20.01
CA ASP A 823 16.90 -11.96 21.34
C ASP A 823 16.30 -10.54 21.40
N PRO A 824 14.99 -10.39 21.68
CA PRO A 824 14.36 -9.07 21.65
C PRO A 824 14.92 -8.09 22.69
N ALA A 825 15.48 -8.56 23.81
CA ALA A 825 16.11 -7.67 24.78
C ALA A 825 17.44 -7.11 24.23
N THR A 826 18.18 -7.90 23.46
CA THR A 826 19.38 -7.44 22.74
C THR A 826 19.03 -6.43 21.67
N LEU A 827 17.98 -6.67 20.87
CA LEU A 827 17.52 -5.75 19.81
C LEU A 827 17.05 -4.40 20.38
N VAL A 828 16.27 -4.44 21.45
CA VAL A 828 15.84 -3.24 22.17
C VAL A 828 17.04 -2.42 22.66
N LYS A 829 17.97 -3.09 23.35
CA LYS A 829 19.17 -2.40 23.87
C LYS A 829 20.01 -1.73 22.79
N LEU A 830 20.22 -2.42 21.66
CA LEU A 830 21.01 -1.88 20.53
C LEU A 830 20.25 -0.78 19.81
N GLY A 831 18.94 -0.94 19.62
CA GLY A 831 18.10 0.03 18.95
C GLY A 831 17.95 1.32 19.73
N ASP A 832 17.66 1.24 21.03
CA ASP A 832 17.58 2.42 21.91
C ASP A 832 18.93 3.16 21.94
N ALA A 833 20.06 2.45 22.00
CA ALA A 833 21.37 3.06 21.94
C ALA A 833 21.63 3.77 20.60
N TRP A 834 21.26 3.15 19.46
CA TRP A 834 21.39 3.79 18.16
C TRP A 834 20.53 5.08 18.09
N LEU A 835 19.29 5.04 18.54
CA LEU A 835 18.39 6.20 18.55
C LEU A 835 18.92 7.34 19.42
N ASP A 836 19.51 7.03 20.58
CA ASP A 836 20.12 8.02 21.48
C ASP A 836 21.36 8.68 20.85
N GLU A 837 22.16 7.94 20.07
CA GLU A 837 23.34 8.46 19.39
C GLU A 837 22.99 9.26 18.12
N HIS A 838 21.83 9.01 17.50
CA HIS A 838 21.41 9.56 16.20
C HIS A 838 20.23 10.56 16.32
N ILE A 839 20.18 11.38 17.38
CA ILE A 839 19.11 12.36 17.60
C ILE A 839 18.92 13.32 16.42
N ALA A 840 20.02 13.67 15.73
CA ALA A 840 20.03 14.58 14.58
C ALA A 840 19.83 13.88 13.21
N ALA A 841 19.59 12.56 13.18
CA ALA A 841 19.34 11.84 11.92
C ALA A 841 18.02 12.30 11.27
N ASP A 842 17.90 12.01 9.98
CA ASP A 842 16.68 12.24 9.20
C ASP A 842 15.45 11.64 9.90
N ASN A 843 14.33 12.34 9.90
CA ASN A 843 13.12 11.88 10.57
C ASN A 843 12.56 10.60 9.97
N ALA A 844 12.63 10.45 8.64
CA ALA A 844 12.18 9.24 7.95
C ALA A 844 13.04 8.04 8.36
N LEU A 845 14.38 8.19 8.43
CA LEU A 845 15.27 7.13 8.91
C LEU A 845 14.97 6.75 10.35
N LYS A 846 14.83 7.73 11.25
CA LYS A 846 14.50 7.46 12.66
C LYS A 846 13.18 6.71 12.78
N ARG A 847 12.18 7.09 11.98
CA ARG A 847 10.88 6.42 11.99
C ARG A 847 11.01 4.94 11.68
N LEU A 848 11.72 4.54 10.62
CA LEU A 848 11.94 3.14 10.26
C LEU A 848 12.58 2.35 11.40
N ILE A 849 13.61 2.92 12.04
CA ILE A 849 14.31 2.25 13.14
C ILE A 849 13.42 2.16 14.40
N VAL A 850 12.70 3.21 14.76
CA VAL A 850 11.74 3.20 15.89
C VAL A 850 10.68 2.12 15.68
N GLU A 851 10.12 1.98 14.48
CA GLU A 851 9.07 0.99 14.18
C GLU A 851 9.59 -0.44 14.30
N ASN A 852 10.80 -0.71 13.81
CA ASN A 852 11.45 -2.02 13.96
C ASN A 852 11.73 -2.35 15.44
N VAL A 853 12.30 -1.41 16.18
CA VAL A 853 12.61 -1.59 17.62
C VAL A 853 11.33 -1.72 18.45
N ALA A 854 10.26 -0.98 18.12
CA ALA A 854 8.96 -1.08 18.78
C ALA A 854 8.33 -2.48 18.68
N SER A 855 8.60 -3.21 17.59
CA SER A 855 8.17 -4.61 17.45
C SER A 855 8.81 -5.52 18.49
N SER A 856 10.09 -5.29 18.79
CA SER A 856 10.84 -6.03 19.83
C SER A 856 10.40 -5.63 21.25
N HIS A 857 10.14 -4.35 21.52
CA HIS A 857 9.53 -3.90 22.79
C HIS A 857 8.18 -4.57 23.03
N ARG A 858 7.32 -4.64 22.01
CA ARG A 858 6.02 -5.31 22.11
C ARG A 858 6.17 -6.79 22.40
N THR A 859 7.09 -7.46 21.71
CA THR A 859 7.39 -8.88 21.95
C THR A 859 7.78 -9.14 23.42
N LEU A 860 8.65 -8.31 24.00
CA LEU A 860 9.02 -8.43 25.41
C LEU A 860 7.82 -8.26 26.33
N LYS A 861 7.03 -7.19 26.14
CA LYS A 861 5.83 -6.91 26.96
C LYS A 861 4.84 -8.07 26.95
N VAL A 862 4.55 -8.61 25.77
CA VAL A 862 3.55 -9.67 25.61
C VAL A 862 4.09 -11.00 26.16
N ARG A 863 5.38 -11.30 25.99
CA ARG A 863 6.01 -12.49 26.60
C ARG A 863 5.99 -12.42 28.13
N GLU A 864 6.32 -11.26 28.71
CA GLU A 864 6.26 -11.07 30.17
C GLU A 864 4.85 -11.36 30.73
N TYR A 865 3.81 -10.88 30.03
CA TYR A 865 2.43 -11.22 30.38
C TYR A 865 2.17 -12.73 30.31
N ASN A 866 2.58 -13.42 29.25
CA ASN A 866 2.34 -14.83 29.04
C ASN A 866 3.20 -15.74 29.97
N GLU A 867 4.38 -15.28 30.40
CA GLU A 867 5.21 -15.98 31.38
C GLU A 867 4.65 -15.89 32.82
N ALA A 868 3.86 -14.85 33.10
CA ALA A 868 3.22 -14.64 34.39
C ALA A 868 1.93 -15.46 34.57
N LEU A 869 1.37 -16.05 33.53
CA LEU A 869 0.19 -16.92 33.53
C LEU A 869 0.53 -18.35 33.95
#